data_218ca9dc47133cbe097103452c362120
#
_entry.id   218ca9dc47133cbe097103452c362120
#
_cell.length_a   1.000
_cell.length_b   1.000
_cell.length_c   1.000
_cell.angle_alpha   90.00
_cell.angle_beta   90.00
_cell.angle_gamma   90.00
#
_symmetry.space_group_name_H-M   'P 1'
#
loop_
_entity.id
_entity.type
_entity.pdbx_description
1 polymer ?
#
loop_
_entity_poly.entity_id
_entity_poly.type
_entity_poly.pdbx_seq_one_letter_code
_entity_poly.pdbx_strand_id
1 'polypeptide(L)'
;MAQSNAEIKKIIYASLSKQTLGRALAQLSLLTKGTPNEKLAAIQENYQRLLTHWAGGGTDPERDAIFRRLLKQTYELTDDLIADRMVKPLATNETFKHYWEPKRYTTQLVQEAIEASKNGSPVHTAWIVSAITLNCIELFDENKLRCLFAFCQSEHTETAMRALTGVIICLLLYKDRYSLYPSINNQLQELMDDEAMVSNAQNIVKQLIRSKETDKITQDIQQNILPTINKIAPHIHKEITSDSSFDTDNYEDESHNWQELLESSGIQDKIEGYAQMQREGSDINLSTFAQMKVYPFFQQFENWLLPFDTAHESLKELFASTSGPSTGSGTDIKEPNIEEPNSTNGLDKLLSLTHFLCDSDKYSFCFNLQMIPSDYRKSMVEQIKMGDEQIKDIEKPSSEVISNLYLQDLYRFYTLSRSREFFTNPFLLDMNVHETSFFRFLNPEGKFIQQLADFFFAKEQYSNALTAYLKCKEQGASNDHLYRKLGYCLQKNEQYAQAIAYYEKAELLENADVWTFRKLAYCHRMLKEYDKALSYYEQIDTLKPNDLNVIFNIGVCYAELGDYKKALNAFYKIEFLQSDMSKSIYYHLYMAHCLWATDDKKAALEHYALFPHDQLAEQLENACITLSDRDKVYVVDYLRYS
;
A
#
# COMPACT_ATOMS: atom_id res chain seq x y z
N MET A 1 27.95 -25.50 7.54
CA MET A 1 26.48 -25.65 7.73
C MET A 1 25.85 -25.92 6.37
N ALA A 2 25.02 -26.95 6.25
CA ALA A 2 24.30 -27.20 5.00
C ALA A 2 23.24 -26.08 4.83
N GLN A 3 23.25 -25.40 3.67
CA GLN A 3 22.23 -24.38 3.33
C GLN A 3 20.85 -25.03 3.28
N SER A 4 19.85 -24.37 3.82
CA SER A 4 18.47 -24.85 3.72
C SER A 4 17.98 -24.82 2.28
N ASN A 5 17.04 -25.71 1.92
CA ASN A 5 16.46 -25.73 0.56
C ASN A 5 15.80 -24.38 0.19
N ALA A 6 15.26 -23.64 1.18
CA ALA A 6 14.69 -22.32 0.98
C ALA A 6 15.76 -21.26 0.64
N GLU A 7 16.92 -21.31 1.28
CA GLU A 7 18.05 -20.43 0.94
C GLU A 7 18.60 -20.72 -0.45
N ILE A 8 18.75 -22.01 -0.81
CA ILE A 8 19.21 -22.41 -2.14
C ILE A 8 18.24 -21.87 -3.22
N LYS A 9 16.92 -22.02 -3.02
CA LYS A 9 15.88 -21.45 -3.91
C LYS A 9 16.08 -19.95 -4.10
N LYS A 10 16.22 -19.21 -3.00
CA LYS A 10 16.42 -17.75 -3.03
C LYS A 10 17.67 -17.35 -3.81
N ILE A 11 18.78 -18.07 -3.61
CA ILE A 11 20.05 -17.82 -4.31
C ILE A 11 19.93 -18.12 -5.81
N ILE A 12 19.22 -19.19 -6.19
CA ILE A 12 19.03 -19.55 -7.61
C ILE A 12 18.28 -18.42 -8.32
N TYR A 13 17.09 -18.01 -7.83
CA TYR A 13 16.32 -16.95 -8.48
C TYR A 13 17.07 -15.60 -8.49
N ALA A 14 17.75 -15.24 -7.40
CA ALA A 14 18.58 -14.04 -7.37
C ALA A 14 19.78 -14.11 -8.34
N SER A 15 20.30 -15.30 -8.64
CA SER A 15 21.36 -15.47 -9.63
C SER A 15 20.81 -15.39 -11.05
N LEU A 16 19.62 -15.94 -11.30
CA LEU A 16 18.96 -15.89 -12.59
C LEU A 16 18.51 -14.46 -12.94
N SER A 17 17.97 -13.71 -11.99
CA SER A 17 17.58 -12.31 -12.19
C SER A 17 18.79 -11.41 -12.53
N LYS A 18 19.95 -11.69 -11.94
CA LYS A 18 21.22 -11.03 -12.25
C LYS A 18 21.94 -11.64 -13.46
N GLN A 19 21.31 -12.58 -14.16
CA GLN A 19 21.86 -13.29 -15.32
C GLN A 19 23.22 -14.00 -15.03
N THR A 20 23.49 -14.35 -13.78
CA THR A 20 24.69 -15.10 -13.38
C THR A 20 24.42 -16.60 -13.48
N LEU A 21 24.27 -17.09 -14.73
CA LEU A 21 23.81 -18.44 -15.03
C LEU A 21 24.70 -19.54 -14.41
N GLY A 22 26.01 -19.41 -14.45
CA GLY A 22 26.93 -20.37 -13.85
C GLY A 22 26.71 -20.59 -12.35
N ARG A 23 26.44 -19.50 -11.60
CA ARG A 23 26.10 -19.55 -10.17
C ARG A 23 24.76 -20.25 -9.93
N ALA A 24 23.76 -19.96 -10.75
CA ALA A 24 22.46 -20.62 -10.67
C ALA A 24 22.57 -22.13 -10.92
N LEU A 25 23.29 -22.54 -11.95
CA LEU A 25 23.52 -23.96 -12.29
C LEU A 25 24.28 -24.69 -11.18
N ALA A 26 25.28 -24.09 -10.56
CA ALA A 26 26.00 -24.67 -9.42
C ALA A 26 25.05 -24.89 -8.22
N GLN A 27 24.15 -23.94 -7.93
CA GLN A 27 23.18 -24.12 -6.85
C GLN A 27 22.09 -25.15 -7.18
N LEU A 28 21.68 -25.25 -8.45
CA LEU A 28 20.77 -26.31 -8.91
C LEU A 28 21.39 -27.71 -8.73
N SER A 29 22.67 -27.84 -8.99
CA SER A 29 23.39 -29.12 -8.74
C SER A 29 23.37 -29.51 -7.26
N LEU A 30 23.38 -28.52 -6.33
CA LEU A 30 23.24 -28.80 -4.90
C LEU A 30 21.81 -29.24 -4.56
N LEU A 31 20.81 -28.64 -5.21
CA LEU A 31 19.41 -28.98 -4.99
C LEU A 31 19.09 -30.40 -5.49
N THR A 32 19.74 -30.85 -6.56
CA THR A 32 19.54 -32.17 -7.18
C THR A 32 20.50 -33.26 -6.63
N LYS A 33 21.26 -32.96 -5.57
CA LYS A 33 22.20 -33.95 -4.96
C LYS A 33 21.50 -35.29 -4.67
N GLY A 34 21.98 -36.33 -5.35
CA GLY A 34 21.49 -37.70 -5.20
C GLY A 34 20.59 -38.23 -6.31
N THR A 35 20.08 -37.37 -7.21
CA THR A 35 19.33 -37.80 -8.40
C THR A 35 19.90 -37.15 -9.65
N PRO A 36 20.44 -37.93 -10.60
CA PRO A 36 20.89 -37.42 -11.88
C PRO A 36 19.75 -36.74 -12.61
N ASN A 37 19.96 -35.50 -13.08
CA ASN A 37 18.98 -34.74 -13.86
C ASN A 37 19.56 -34.45 -15.24
N GLU A 38 19.08 -35.16 -16.25
CA GLU A 38 19.56 -35.06 -17.62
C GLU A 38 19.38 -33.68 -18.20
N LYS A 39 18.28 -32.98 -17.86
CA LYS A 39 18.03 -31.61 -18.31
C LYS A 39 19.08 -30.63 -17.75
N LEU A 40 19.42 -30.77 -16.46
CA LEU A 40 20.46 -29.95 -15.84
C LEU A 40 21.83 -30.20 -16.49
N ALA A 41 22.19 -31.45 -16.71
CA ALA A 41 23.45 -31.82 -17.37
C ALA A 41 23.53 -31.22 -18.79
N ALA A 42 22.46 -31.31 -19.58
CA ALA A 42 22.43 -30.76 -20.92
C ALA A 42 22.57 -29.23 -20.92
N ILE A 43 21.93 -28.53 -19.98
CA ILE A 43 22.06 -27.07 -19.85
C ILE A 43 23.49 -26.67 -19.46
N GLN A 44 24.10 -27.41 -18.51
CA GLN A 44 25.49 -27.20 -18.08
C GLN A 44 26.48 -27.41 -19.22
N GLU A 45 26.33 -28.48 -19.99
CA GLU A 45 27.19 -28.77 -21.13
C GLU A 45 27.08 -27.68 -22.21
N ASN A 46 25.87 -27.27 -22.57
CA ASN A 46 25.66 -26.21 -23.57
C ASN A 46 26.24 -24.88 -23.08
N TYR A 47 26.09 -24.56 -21.79
CA TYR A 47 26.70 -23.37 -21.23
C TYR A 47 28.23 -23.43 -21.23
N GLN A 48 28.81 -24.57 -20.89
CA GLN A 48 30.25 -24.77 -20.95
C GLN A 48 30.78 -24.62 -22.38
N ARG A 49 30.10 -25.17 -23.40
CA ARG A 49 30.44 -24.97 -24.82
C ARG A 49 30.43 -23.50 -25.22
N LEU A 50 29.40 -22.75 -24.80
CA LEU A 50 29.30 -21.29 -25.04
C LEU A 50 30.49 -20.56 -24.44
N LEU A 51 30.87 -20.87 -23.18
CA LEU A 51 32.00 -20.25 -22.50
C LEU A 51 33.33 -20.60 -23.15
N THR A 52 33.53 -21.86 -23.55
CA THR A 52 34.74 -22.30 -24.25
C THR A 52 34.93 -21.60 -25.58
N HIS A 53 33.85 -21.46 -26.38
CA HIS A 53 33.88 -20.74 -27.64
C HIS A 53 34.19 -19.24 -27.41
N TRP A 54 33.61 -18.63 -26.42
CA TRP A 54 33.89 -17.22 -26.04
C TRP A 54 35.33 -17.03 -25.59
N ALA A 55 35.86 -17.92 -24.74
CA ALA A 55 37.24 -17.86 -24.25
C ALA A 55 38.27 -18.08 -25.36
N GLY A 56 37.91 -18.85 -26.41
CA GLY A 56 38.72 -19.00 -27.63
C GLY A 56 38.71 -17.82 -28.60
N GLY A 57 38.07 -16.69 -28.24
CA GLY A 57 37.99 -15.49 -29.06
C GLY A 57 36.96 -15.57 -30.19
N GLY A 58 36.08 -16.58 -30.19
CA GLY A 58 35.01 -16.75 -31.15
C GLY A 58 33.97 -15.62 -31.07
N THR A 59 33.63 -15.03 -32.19
CA THR A 59 32.51 -14.10 -32.34
C THR A 59 31.31 -14.87 -32.87
N ASP A 60 30.27 -15.02 -32.03
CA ASP A 60 29.04 -15.68 -32.45
C ASP A 60 27.89 -14.65 -32.37
N PRO A 61 27.28 -14.30 -33.50
CA PRO A 61 26.15 -13.36 -33.54
C PRO A 61 24.91 -13.91 -32.78
N GLU A 62 24.80 -15.24 -32.64
CA GLU A 62 23.68 -15.87 -31.92
C GLU A 62 23.96 -16.07 -30.42
N ARG A 63 25.11 -15.65 -29.92
CA ARG A 63 25.51 -15.85 -28.52
C ARG A 63 24.43 -15.41 -27.53
N ASP A 64 23.89 -14.23 -27.71
CA ASP A 64 22.86 -13.68 -26.81
C ASP A 64 21.56 -14.46 -26.89
N ALA A 65 21.20 -14.95 -28.08
CA ALA A 65 20.01 -15.79 -28.26
C ALA A 65 20.19 -17.16 -27.57
N ILE A 66 21.37 -17.77 -27.70
CA ILE A 66 21.71 -19.02 -27.01
C ILE A 66 21.69 -18.81 -25.50
N PHE A 67 22.30 -17.73 -25.00
CA PHE A 67 22.32 -17.42 -23.57
C PHE A 67 20.91 -17.23 -23.01
N ARG A 68 20.05 -16.45 -23.69
CA ARG A 68 18.64 -16.26 -23.31
C ARG A 68 17.87 -17.58 -23.28
N ARG A 69 18.10 -18.46 -24.24
CA ARG A 69 17.49 -19.79 -24.28
C ARG A 69 17.92 -20.64 -23.08
N LEU A 70 19.21 -20.66 -22.73
CA LEU A 70 19.73 -21.38 -21.57
C LEU A 70 19.18 -20.79 -20.26
N LEU A 71 19.08 -19.47 -20.18
CA LEU A 71 18.47 -18.78 -19.03
C LEU A 71 17.01 -19.17 -18.86
N LYS A 72 16.21 -19.16 -19.96
CA LYS A 72 14.80 -19.62 -19.96
C LYS A 72 14.70 -21.07 -19.48
N GLN A 73 15.49 -21.98 -20.07
CA GLN A 73 15.49 -23.41 -19.69
C GLN A 73 15.87 -23.60 -18.21
N THR A 74 16.77 -22.79 -17.69
CA THR A 74 17.19 -22.89 -16.28
C THR A 74 16.09 -22.41 -15.34
N TYR A 75 15.34 -21.35 -15.69
CA TYR A 75 14.14 -20.93 -14.96
C TYR A 75 13.09 -22.05 -14.95
N GLU A 76 12.77 -22.62 -16.11
CA GLU A 76 11.78 -23.69 -16.25
C GLU A 76 12.15 -24.94 -15.45
N LEU A 77 13.41 -25.36 -15.50
CA LEU A 77 13.90 -26.48 -14.71
C LEU A 77 13.84 -26.18 -13.19
N THR A 78 14.18 -24.95 -12.80
CA THR A 78 14.11 -24.54 -11.40
C THR A 78 12.67 -24.60 -10.90
N ASP A 79 11.74 -24.09 -11.68
CA ASP A 79 10.31 -24.11 -11.36
C ASP A 79 9.79 -25.53 -11.23
N ASP A 80 10.15 -26.44 -12.14
CA ASP A 80 9.72 -27.84 -12.09
C ASP A 80 10.23 -28.55 -10.82
N LEU A 81 11.51 -28.37 -10.49
CA LEU A 81 12.12 -28.95 -9.29
C LEU A 81 11.52 -28.41 -7.98
N ILE A 82 11.07 -27.16 -7.99
CA ILE A 82 10.40 -26.52 -6.85
C ILE A 82 8.96 -27.00 -6.77
N ALA A 83 8.24 -27.03 -7.90
CA ALA A 83 6.87 -27.48 -7.97
C ALA A 83 6.68 -28.91 -7.46
N ASP A 84 7.67 -29.79 -7.70
CA ASP A 84 7.63 -31.17 -7.19
C ASP A 84 7.69 -31.27 -5.66
N ARG A 85 8.15 -30.21 -5.00
CA ARG A 85 8.27 -30.12 -3.53
C ARG A 85 7.24 -29.20 -2.88
N MET A 86 6.42 -28.51 -3.68
CA MET A 86 5.37 -27.63 -3.15
C MET A 86 4.21 -28.45 -2.61
N VAL A 87 3.79 -28.09 -1.40
CA VAL A 87 2.53 -28.55 -0.81
C VAL A 87 1.49 -27.46 -1.08
N LYS A 88 0.54 -27.76 -1.93
CA LYS A 88 -0.61 -26.88 -2.19
C LYS A 88 -1.76 -27.25 -1.26
N PRO A 89 -2.50 -26.28 -0.69
CA PRO A 89 -3.76 -26.56 -0.01
C PRO A 89 -4.76 -27.16 -1.00
N LEU A 90 -5.55 -28.14 -0.51
CA LEU A 90 -6.56 -28.79 -1.32
C LEU A 90 -7.79 -27.90 -1.45
N ALA A 91 -8.20 -27.62 -2.67
CA ALA A 91 -9.49 -27.00 -2.96
C ALA A 91 -10.60 -28.07 -2.88
N THR A 92 -11.75 -27.69 -2.34
CA THR A 92 -12.89 -28.59 -2.18
C THR A 92 -13.87 -28.48 -3.35
N ASN A 93 -13.95 -27.32 -3.98
CA ASN A 93 -14.79 -27.12 -5.16
C ASN A 93 -14.10 -27.67 -6.41
N GLU A 94 -14.76 -28.58 -7.11
CA GLU A 94 -14.19 -29.29 -8.28
C GLU A 94 -13.86 -28.33 -9.44
N THR A 95 -14.65 -27.29 -9.68
CA THR A 95 -14.37 -26.30 -10.73
C THR A 95 -13.12 -25.49 -10.42
N PHE A 96 -13.00 -24.98 -9.20
CA PHE A 96 -11.82 -24.24 -8.76
C PHE A 96 -10.57 -25.14 -8.76
N LYS A 97 -10.71 -26.36 -8.25
CA LYS A 97 -9.67 -27.38 -8.15
C LYS A 97 -9.09 -27.72 -9.52
N HIS A 98 -9.94 -27.85 -10.55
CA HIS A 98 -9.53 -28.18 -11.91
C HIS A 98 -8.48 -27.18 -12.46
N TYR A 99 -8.57 -25.89 -12.10
CA TYR A 99 -7.62 -24.85 -12.52
C TYR A 99 -6.57 -24.52 -11.46
N TRP A 100 -6.78 -24.89 -10.19
CA TRP A 100 -5.81 -24.67 -9.12
C TRP A 100 -4.73 -25.75 -9.01
N GLU A 101 -5.10 -27.03 -9.12
CA GLU A 101 -4.20 -28.15 -8.86
C GLU A 101 -3.08 -28.32 -9.91
N PRO A 102 -3.33 -28.18 -11.24
CA PRO A 102 -2.28 -28.44 -12.24
C PRO A 102 -1.07 -27.54 -12.05
N LYS A 103 0.12 -28.14 -11.96
CA LYS A 103 1.38 -27.41 -11.86
C LYS A 103 1.70 -26.66 -13.14
N ARG A 104 1.46 -27.31 -14.29
CA ARG A 104 1.62 -26.74 -15.63
C ARG A 104 0.32 -26.86 -16.41
N TYR A 105 0.02 -25.87 -17.24
CA TYR A 105 -1.15 -25.89 -18.10
C TYR A 105 -0.78 -26.48 -19.47
N THR A 106 -1.61 -27.42 -19.93
CA THR A 106 -1.57 -27.91 -21.31
C THR A 106 -2.32 -26.96 -22.22
N THR A 107 -2.05 -27.04 -23.53
CA THR A 107 -2.81 -26.26 -24.53
C THR A 107 -4.30 -26.61 -24.50
N GLN A 108 -4.64 -27.87 -24.19
CA GLN A 108 -6.02 -28.32 -24.03
C GLN A 108 -6.70 -27.62 -22.85
N LEU A 109 -6.06 -27.57 -21.67
CA LEU A 109 -6.60 -26.89 -20.49
C LEU A 109 -6.82 -25.39 -20.73
N VAL A 110 -5.94 -24.74 -21.52
CA VAL A 110 -6.12 -23.35 -21.96
C VAL A 110 -7.37 -23.19 -22.80
N GLN A 111 -7.60 -24.10 -23.75
CA GLN A 111 -8.81 -24.06 -24.59
C GLN A 111 -10.07 -24.30 -23.78
N GLU A 112 -10.07 -25.29 -22.88
CA GLU A 112 -11.18 -25.57 -21.96
C GLU A 112 -11.53 -24.36 -21.10
N ALA A 113 -10.52 -23.64 -20.56
CA ALA A 113 -10.73 -22.44 -19.79
C ALA A 113 -11.38 -21.31 -20.63
N ILE A 114 -10.92 -21.10 -21.86
CA ILE A 114 -11.46 -20.09 -22.78
C ILE A 114 -12.89 -20.46 -23.22
N GLU A 115 -13.19 -21.73 -23.44
CA GLU A 115 -14.52 -22.18 -23.77
C GLU A 115 -15.50 -22.05 -22.58
N ALA A 116 -15.02 -22.34 -21.37
CA ALA A 116 -15.78 -22.16 -20.14
C ALA A 116 -16.19 -20.70 -19.94
N SER A 117 -15.34 -19.74 -20.36
CA SER A 117 -15.63 -18.30 -20.26
C SER A 117 -16.80 -17.86 -21.14
N LYS A 118 -17.02 -18.53 -22.28
CA LYS A 118 -18.08 -18.19 -23.25
C LYS A 118 -19.43 -18.75 -22.85
N ASN A 119 -19.45 -19.91 -22.19
CA ASN A 119 -20.66 -20.69 -21.90
C ASN A 119 -21.01 -20.72 -20.40
N GLY A 120 -20.12 -20.29 -19.53
CA GLY A 120 -20.28 -20.29 -18.07
C GLY A 120 -21.02 -19.07 -17.52
N SER A 121 -21.48 -19.16 -16.26
CA SER A 121 -21.97 -17.98 -15.57
C SER A 121 -20.80 -17.00 -15.30
N PRO A 122 -21.04 -15.68 -15.31
CA PRO A 122 -20.02 -14.68 -15.01
C PRO A 122 -19.32 -14.92 -13.67
N VAL A 123 -20.07 -15.32 -12.64
CA VAL A 123 -19.55 -15.64 -11.30
C VAL A 123 -18.54 -16.79 -11.35
N HIS A 124 -18.91 -17.90 -12.01
CA HIS A 124 -18.00 -19.04 -12.15
C HIS A 124 -16.74 -18.68 -12.95
N THR A 125 -16.92 -17.92 -14.03
CA THR A 125 -15.79 -17.49 -14.87
C THR A 125 -14.81 -16.61 -14.08
N ALA A 126 -15.31 -15.64 -13.33
CA ALA A 126 -14.49 -14.78 -12.49
C ALA A 126 -13.77 -15.57 -11.36
N TRP A 127 -14.41 -16.62 -10.84
CA TRP A 127 -13.79 -17.51 -9.86
C TRP A 127 -12.67 -18.38 -10.46
N ILE A 128 -12.87 -18.90 -11.67
CA ILE A 128 -11.84 -19.61 -12.45
C ILE A 128 -10.61 -18.70 -12.66
N VAL A 129 -10.83 -17.44 -13.03
CA VAL A 129 -9.75 -16.44 -13.18
C VAL A 129 -8.96 -16.29 -11.89
N SER A 130 -9.63 -16.29 -10.74
CA SER A 130 -8.96 -16.23 -9.44
C SER A 130 -8.12 -17.48 -9.16
N ALA A 131 -8.62 -18.67 -9.51
CA ALA A 131 -7.85 -19.93 -9.41
C ALA A 131 -6.59 -19.91 -10.28
N ILE A 132 -6.71 -19.45 -11.52
CA ILE A 132 -5.59 -19.33 -12.46
C ILE A 132 -4.58 -18.29 -11.94
N THR A 133 -5.07 -17.16 -11.44
CA THR A 133 -4.22 -16.09 -10.86
C THR A 133 -3.40 -16.61 -9.69
N LEU A 134 -4.04 -17.23 -8.68
CA LEU A 134 -3.31 -17.82 -7.55
C LEU A 134 -2.30 -18.87 -8.02
N ASN A 135 -2.71 -19.73 -8.95
CA ASN A 135 -1.84 -20.78 -9.48
C ASN A 135 -0.64 -20.20 -10.26
N CYS A 136 -0.84 -19.07 -10.97
CA CYS A 136 0.23 -18.38 -11.68
C CYS A 136 1.18 -17.64 -10.74
N ILE A 137 0.66 -17.08 -9.64
CA ILE A 137 1.48 -16.44 -8.58
C ILE A 137 2.42 -17.48 -7.95
N GLU A 138 1.94 -18.71 -7.70
CA GLU A 138 2.75 -19.74 -7.08
C GLU A 138 3.82 -20.33 -8.03
N LEU A 139 3.48 -20.47 -9.29
CA LEU A 139 4.37 -21.05 -10.30
C LEU A 139 4.17 -20.39 -11.65
N PHE A 140 5.22 -19.73 -12.14
CA PHE A 140 5.20 -19.12 -13.47
C PHE A 140 4.93 -20.16 -14.55
N ASP A 141 3.97 -19.87 -15.42
CA ASP A 141 3.65 -20.68 -16.58
C ASP A 141 3.12 -19.80 -17.72
N GLU A 142 3.74 -19.91 -18.89
CA GLU A 142 3.35 -19.16 -20.09
C GLU A 142 1.87 -19.42 -20.47
N ASN A 143 1.40 -20.66 -20.35
CA ASN A 143 0.03 -21.02 -20.70
C ASN A 143 -1.00 -20.47 -19.70
N LYS A 144 -0.67 -20.39 -18.40
CA LYS A 144 -1.52 -19.72 -17.41
C LYS A 144 -1.70 -18.24 -17.72
N LEU A 145 -0.59 -17.55 -18.05
CA LEU A 145 -0.65 -16.15 -18.47
C LEU A 145 -1.46 -15.98 -19.75
N ARG A 146 -1.35 -16.89 -20.74
CA ARG A 146 -2.21 -16.87 -21.94
C ARG A 146 -3.68 -16.99 -21.62
N CYS A 147 -4.07 -17.80 -20.64
CA CYS A 147 -5.44 -17.83 -20.16
C CYS A 147 -5.87 -16.47 -19.60
N LEU A 148 -5.06 -15.87 -18.71
CA LEU A 148 -5.38 -14.58 -18.12
C LEU A 148 -5.50 -13.48 -19.19
N PHE A 149 -4.61 -13.44 -20.19
CA PHE A 149 -4.72 -12.49 -21.30
C PHE A 149 -6.02 -12.67 -22.10
N ALA A 150 -6.43 -13.92 -22.36
CA ALA A 150 -7.71 -14.18 -23.04
C ALA A 150 -8.91 -13.70 -22.21
N PHE A 151 -8.88 -13.88 -20.89
CA PHE A 151 -9.94 -13.40 -20.01
C PHE A 151 -9.99 -11.87 -19.86
N CYS A 152 -8.88 -11.15 -20.08
CA CYS A 152 -8.90 -9.68 -20.12
C CYS A 152 -9.83 -9.13 -21.21
N GLN A 153 -10.09 -9.90 -22.25
CA GLN A 153 -11.00 -9.53 -23.36
C GLN A 153 -12.45 -9.96 -23.12
N SER A 154 -12.81 -10.38 -21.91
CA SER A 154 -14.17 -10.80 -21.56
C SER A 154 -15.15 -9.62 -21.63
N GLU A 155 -16.36 -9.85 -22.14
CA GLU A 155 -17.47 -8.88 -22.10
C GLU A 155 -17.93 -8.57 -20.66
N HIS A 156 -17.64 -9.47 -19.71
CA HIS A 156 -17.95 -9.29 -18.30
C HIS A 156 -16.82 -8.52 -17.59
N THR A 157 -17.12 -7.29 -17.22
CA THR A 157 -16.13 -6.38 -16.61
C THR A 157 -15.43 -6.98 -15.39
N GLU A 158 -16.15 -7.70 -14.52
CA GLU A 158 -15.56 -8.33 -13.35
C GLU A 158 -14.52 -9.39 -13.73
N THR A 159 -14.84 -10.26 -14.67
CA THR A 159 -13.90 -11.27 -15.20
C THR A 159 -12.67 -10.60 -15.81
N ALA A 160 -12.88 -9.57 -16.65
CA ALA A 160 -11.80 -8.86 -17.31
C ALA A 160 -10.87 -8.15 -16.30
N MET A 161 -11.44 -7.49 -15.29
CA MET A 161 -10.64 -6.76 -14.29
C MET A 161 -9.91 -7.69 -13.33
N ARG A 162 -10.50 -8.82 -12.94
CA ARG A 162 -9.79 -9.86 -12.18
C ARG A 162 -8.62 -10.44 -12.97
N ALA A 163 -8.83 -10.72 -14.26
CA ALA A 163 -7.78 -11.23 -15.14
C ALA A 163 -6.64 -10.22 -15.32
N LEU A 164 -6.96 -8.96 -15.60
CA LEU A 164 -5.98 -7.89 -15.74
C LEU A 164 -5.17 -7.70 -14.45
N THR A 165 -5.83 -7.76 -13.29
CA THR A 165 -5.17 -7.72 -11.98
C THR A 165 -4.20 -8.88 -11.83
N GLY A 166 -4.61 -10.10 -12.19
CA GLY A 166 -3.76 -11.29 -12.19
C GLY A 166 -2.55 -11.16 -13.11
N VAL A 167 -2.74 -10.66 -14.34
CA VAL A 167 -1.66 -10.39 -15.29
C VAL A 167 -0.64 -9.42 -14.68
N ILE A 168 -1.09 -8.28 -14.15
CA ILE A 168 -0.20 -7.25 -13.58
C ILE A 168 0.59 -7.79 -12.40
N ILE A 169 -0.05 -8.50 -11.46
CA ILE A 169 0.63 -9.11 -10.32
C ILE A 169 1.70 -10.10 -10.80
N CYS A 170 1.38 -10.96 -11.76
CA CYS A 170 2.33 -11.92 -12.31
C CYS A 170 3.49 -11.25 -13.06
N LEU A 171 3.25 -10.18 -13.82
CA LEU A 171 4.31 -9.43 -14.49
C LEU A 171 5.24 -8.71 -13.51
N LEU A 172 4.71 -8.23 -12.38
CA LEU A 172 5.52 -7.62 -11.32
C LEU A 172 6.34 -8.67 -10.57
N LEU A 173 5.73 -9.82 -10.24
CA LEU A 173 6.39 -10.92 -9.54
C LEU A 173 7.52 -11.54 -10.38
N TYR A 174 7.29 -11.67 -11.68
CA TYR A 174 8.18 -12.33 -12.63
C TYR A 174 8.88 -11.34 -13.58
N LYS A 175 9.11 -10.09 -13.12
CA LYS A 175 9.67 -8.98 -13.91
C LYS A 175 10.97 -9.32 -14.63
N ASP A 176 11.79 -10.22 -14.06
CA ASP A 176 13.11 -10.54 -14.59
C ASP A 176 13.10 -11.62 -15.68
N ARG A 177 11.95 -12.26 -15.94
CA ARG A 177 11.90 -13.40 -16.84
C ARG A 177 10.82 -13.41 -17.90
N TYR A 178 9.70 -12.70 -17.74
CA TYR A 178 8.64 -12.73 -18.76
C TYR A 178 9.13 -12.23 -20.12
N SER A 179 10.13 -11.35 -20.15
CA SER A 179 10.78 -10.87 -21.37
C SER A 179 11.50 -11.97 -22.17
N LEU A 180 11.73 -13.15 -21.56
CA LEU A 180 12.27 -14.33 -22.26
C LEU A 180 11.21 -15.06 -23.10
N TYR A 181 9.94 -14.65 -23.00
CA TYR A 181 8.79 -15.25 -23.67
C TYR A 181 8.15 -14.27 -24.67
N PRO A 182 8.52 -14.34 -25.97
CA PRO A 182 8.01 -13.41 -27.00
C PRO A 182 6.48 -13.40 -27.10
N SER A 183 5.80 -14.55 -26.89
CA SER A 183 4.36 -14.65 -26.90
C SER A 183 3.70 -13.75 -25.86
N ILE A 184 4.26 -13.66 -24.64
CA ILE A 184 3.76 -12.79 -23.58
C ILE A 184 3.93 -11.32 -23.97
N ASN A 185 5.08 -10.95 -24.54
CA ASN A 185 5.31 -9.56 -24.99
C ASN A 185 4.32 -9.15 -26.09
N ASN A 186 4.02 -10.06 -27.04
CA ASN A 186 3.08 -9.78 -28.12
C ASN A 186 1.65 -9.62 -27.60
N GLN A 187 1.21 -10.53 -26.72
CA GLN A 187 -0.13 -10.44 -26.10
C GLN A 187 -0.28 -9.20 -25.23
N LEU A 188 0.80 -8.81 -24.53
CA LEU A 188 0.83 -7.60 -23.73
C LEU A 188 0.75 -6.35 -24.60
N GLN A 189 1.45 -6.33 -25.75
CA GLN A 189 1.33 -5.23 -26.71
C GLN A 189 -0.10 -5.11 -27.23
N GLU A 190 -0.69 -6.21 -27.70
CA GLU A 190 -2.06 -6.27 -28.19
C GLU A 190 -3.08 -5.79 -27.14
N LEU A 191 -2.91 -6.21 -25.87
CA LEU A 191 -3.80 -5.80 -24.78
C LEU A 191 -3.66 -4.29 -24.46
N MET A 192 -2.45 -3.75 -24.54
CA MET A 192 -2.15 -2.35 -24.20
C MET A 192 -2.26 -1.39 -25.40
N ASP A 193 -2.66 -1.87 -26.57
CA ASP A 193 -3.08 -1.02 -27.68
C ASP A 193 -4.44 -0.35 -27.41
N ASP A 194 -5.23 -0.88 -26.43
CA ASP A 194 -6.46 -0.27 -25.94
C ASP A 194 -6.16 0.70 -24.78
N GLU A 195 -6.47 2.00 -24.99
CA GLU A 195 -6.28 3.06 -23.99
C GLU A 195 -7.05 2.80 -22.68
N ALA A 196 -8.22 2.18 -22.75
CA ALA A 196 -9.00 1.83 -21.55
C ALA A 196 -8.28 0.75 -20.72
N MET A 197 -7.66 -0.24 -21.37
CA MET A 197 -6.85 -1.24 -20.69
C MET A 197 -5.58 -0.65 -20.07
N VAL A 198 -4.93 0.30 -20.74
CA VAL A 198 -3.80 1.03 -20.17
C VAL A 198 -4.23 1.79 -18.91
N SER A 199 -5.36 2.52 -18.97
CA SER A 199 -5.89 3.27 -17.83
C SER A 199 -6.23 2.34 -16.65
N ASN A 200 -6.92 1.23 -16.92
CA ASN A 200 -7.24 0.22 -15.90
C ASN A 200 -5.97 -0.39 -15.28
N ALA A 201 -4.97 -0.70 -16.09
CA ALA A 201 -3.69 -1.22 -15.62
C ALA A 201 -2.93 -0.22 -14.75
N GLN A 202 -2.94 1.07 -15.11
CA GLN A 202 -2.38 2.15 -14.30
C GLN A 202 -3.09 2.27 -12.94
N ASN A 203 -4.42 2.16 -12.93
CA ASN A 203 -5.21 2.20 -11.69
C ASN A 203 -4.91 1.00 -10.78
N ILE A 204 -4.82 -0.21 -11.34
CA ILE A 204 -4.44 -1.43 -10.58
C ILE A 204 -3.04 -1.26 -9.95
N VAL A 205 -2.07 -0.72 -10.68
CA VAL A 205 -0.73 -0.43 -10.13
C VAL A 205 -0.79 0.56 -8.97
N LYS A 206 -1.55 1.66 -9.12
CA LYS A 206 -1.75 2.63 -8.02
C LYS A 206 -2.38 1.98 -6.79
N GLN A 207 -3.36 1.09 -6.99
CA GLN A 207 -4.02 0.39 -5.90
C GLN A 207 -3.13 -0.65 -5.20
N LEU A 208 -2.29 -1.36 -5.94
CA LEU A 208 -1.26 -2.22 -5.34
C LEU A 208 -0.30 -1.44 -4.44
N ILE A 209 0.04 -0.21 -4.81
CA ILE A 209 0.85 0.67 -3.97
C ILE A 209 0.07 1.12 -2.73
N ARG A 210 -1.20 1.51 -2.89
CA ARG A 210 -2.09 1.92 -1.77
C ARG A 210 -2.31 0.80 -0.76
N SER A 211 -2.40 -0.45 -1.20
CA SER A 211 -2.62 -1.58 -0.30
C SER A 211 -1.56 -1.71 0.81
N LYS A 212 -0.35 -1.17 0.59
CA LYS A 212 0.69 -1.11 1.62
C LYS A 212 0.36 -0.17 2.80
N GLU A 213 -0.61 0.71 2.64
CA GLU A 213 -1.05 1.63 3.70
C GLU A 213 -2.17 1.03 4.57
N THR A 214 -2.82 -0.04 4.08
CA THR A 214 -3.96 -0.67 4.77
C THR A 214 -3.66 -1.03 6.22
N ASP A 215 -2.47 -1.55 6.52
CA ASP A 215 -2.07 -1.89 7.89
C ASP A 215 -1.93 -0.63 8.77
N LYS A 216 -1.36 0.46 8.25
CA LYS A 216 -1.23 1.73 8.98
C LYS A 216 -2.59 2.33 9.27
N ILE A 217 -3.48 2.35 8.28
CA ILE A 217 -4.86 2.82 8.41
C ILE A 217 -5.60 1.98 9.46
N THR A 218 -5.47 0.67 9.39
CA THR A 218 -6.09 -0.27 10.34
C THR A 218 -5.61 -0.02 11.77
N GLN A 219 -4.31 0.17 11.98
CA GLN A 219 -3.74 0.48 13.28
C GLN A 219 -4.24 1.83 13.82
N ASP A 220 -4.29 2.86 12.99
CA ASP A 220 -4.78 4.18 13.41
C ASP A 220 -6.27 4.14 13.78
N ILE A 221 -7.10 3.45 13.01
CA ILE A 221 -8.52 3.23 13.35
C ILE A 221 -8.65 2.52 14.69
N GLN A 222 -7.90 1.44 14.93
CA GLN A 222 -7.96 0.66 16.16
C GLN A 222 -7.45 1.42 17.38
N GLN A 223 -6.38 2.20 17.24
CA GLN A 223 -5.74 2.88 18.37
C GLN A 223 -6.37 4.24 18.70
N ASN A 224 -6.84 4.96 17.70
CA ASN A 224 -7.25 6.36 17.85
C ASN A 224 -8.76 6.60 17.65
N ILE A 225 -9.41 5.84 16.75
CA ILE A 225 -10.82 6.05 16.41
C ILE A 225 -11.75 5.21 17.26
N LEU A 226 -11.58 3.89 17.27
CA LEU A 226 -12.46 2.98 18.01
C LEU A 226 -12.53 3.29 19.50
N PRO A 227 -11.42 3.60 20.22
CA PRO A 227 -11.52 3.95 21.63
C PRO A 227 -12.30 5.23 21.89
N THR A 228 -12.24 6.19 20.96
CA THR A 228 -12.98 7.47 21.09
C THR A 228 -14.46 7.27 20.76
N ILE A 229 -14.78 6.51 19.71
CA ILE A 229 -16.17 6.12 19.40
C ILE A 229 -16.78 5.36 20.59
N ASN A 230 -16.06 4.41 21.18
CA ASN A 230 -16.54 3.63 22.33
C ASN A 230 -16.79 4.49 23.59
N LYS A 231 -16.11 5.63 23.74
CA LYS A 231 -16.38 6.58 24.83
C LYS A 231 -17.65 7.40 24.57
N ILE A 232 -17.95 7.69 23.31
CA ILE A 232 -19.09 8.51 22.89
C ILE A 232 -20.36 7.68 22.69
N ALA A 233 -20.21 6.42 22.23
CA ALA A 233 -21.32 5.51 21.94
C ALA A 233 -22.35 5.35 23.08
N PRO A 234 -21.99 5.25 24.38
CA PRO A 234 -22.96 5.16 25.47
C PRO A 234 -23.84 6.41 25.60
N HIS A 235 -23.33 7.58 25.23
CA HIS A 235 -24.08 8.83 25.26
C HIS A 235 -25.09 8.89 24.11
N ILE A 236 -24.69 8.46 22.91
CA ILE A 236 -25.58 8.36 21.73
C ILE A 236 -26.69 7.32 21.97
N HIS A 237 -26.36 6.17 22.60
CA HIS A 237 -27.34 5.11 22.85
C HIS A 237 -28.40 5.51 23.89
N LYS A 238 -28.05 6.36 24.85
CA LYS A 238 -28.96 6.90 25.85
C LYS A 238 -30.00 7.83 25.21
N GLU A 239 -29.63 8.64 24.24
CA GLU A 239 -30.55 9.53 23.51
C GLU A 239 -31.51 8.75 22.61
N ILE A 240 -31.02 7.75 21.87
CA ILE A 240 -31.86 6.93 20.98
C ILE A 240 -32.88 6.08 21.78
N THR A 241 -32.56 5.69 23.01
CA THR A 241 -33.44 4.87 23.85
C THR A 241 -34.34 5.68 24.75
N SER A 242 -34.12 7.00 24.93
CA SER A 242 -34.95 7.90 25.75
C SER A 242 -36.21 8.43 25.06
N ASP A 243 -36.50 8.00 23.84
CA ASP A 243 -37.66 8.43 23.03
C ASP A 243 -39.02 7.92 23.54
N SER A 244 -39.10 7.46 24.78
CA SER A 244 -40.36 6.95 25.41
C SER A 244 -40.87 7.76 26.61
N SER A 245 -40.28 8.93 26.95
CA SER A 245 -40.87 9.83 27.93
C SER A 245 -40.50 11.29 27.62
N PHE A 246 -41.48 12.02 27.14
CA PHE A 246 -41.43 13.46 26.93
C PHE A 246 -41.15 14.20 28.25
N ASP A 247 -39.90 14.64 28.44
CA ASP A 247 -39.55 15.69 29.39
C ASP A 247 -38.66 16.70 28.63
N THR A 248 -39.28 17.81 28.21
CA THR A 248 -38.75 18.79 27.29
C THR A 248 -37.72 19.76 27.88
N ASP A 249 -37.44 19.69 29.17
CA ASP A 249 -36.60 20.71 29.82
C ASP A 249 -35.10 20.37 29.94
N ASN A 250 -34.68 19.16 29.57
CA ASN A 250 -33.25 18.76 29.59
C ASN A 250 -32.61 18.48 28.22
N TYR A 251 -33.36 18.68 27.16
CA TYR A 251 -32.93 18.29 25.77
C TYR A 251 -31.85 19.19 25.18
N GLU A 252 -31.81 20.47 25.56
CA GLU A 252 -30.83 21.42 25.00
C GLU A 252 -29.43 21.30 25.61
N ASP A 253 -29.30 20.93 26.88
CA ASP A 253 -28.01 20.87 27.57
C ASP A 253 -27.22 19.57 27.31
N GLU A 254 -27.92 18.43 27.10
CA GLU A 254 -27.24 17.16 26.79
C GLU A 254 -26.87 17.02 25.31
N SER A 255 -27.64 17.59 24.40
CA SER A 255 -27.33 17.59 22.97
C SER A 255 -26.09 18.43 22.63
N HIS A 256 -25.87 19.52 23.37
CA HIS A 256 -24.67 20.36 23.22
C HIS A 256 -23.40 19.64 23.70
N ASN A 257 -23.49 18.79 24.70
CA ASN A 257 -22.33 18.16 25.35
C ASN A 257 -21.67 17.08 24.47
N TRP A 258 -22.42 16.33 23.67
CA TRP A 258 -21.81 15.32 22.77
C TRP A 258 -21.30 15.96 21.45
N GLN A 259 -21.94 17.03 20.97
CA GLN A 259 -21.43 17.80 19.83
C GLN A 259 -20.12 18.50 20.17
N GLU A 260 -20.01 19.14 21.34
CA GLU A 260 -18.76 19.69 21.84
C GLU A 260 -17.68 18.61 22.06
N LEU A 261 -18.05 17.42 22.51
CA LEU A 261 -17.14 16.28 22.64
C LEU A 261 -16.67 15.75 21.29
N LEU A 262 -17.53 15.70 20.28
CA LEU A 262 -17.18 15.36 18.90
C LEU A 262 -16.24 16.40 18.29
N GLU A 263 -16.58 17.68 18.42
CA GLU A 263 -15.77 18.78 17.89
C GLU A 263 -14.41 18.90 18.59
N SER A 264 -14.40 18.79 19.93
CA SER A 264 -13.16 18.86 20.73
C SER A 264 -12.25 17.65 20.56
N SER A 265 -12.80 16.49 20.17
CA SER A 265 -12.03 15.25 19.94
C SER A 265 -11.31 15.21 18.60
N GLY A 266 -11.64 16.11 17.65
CA GLY A 266 -11.13 16.09 16.28
C GLY A 266 -11.50 14.82 15.49
N ILE A 267 -12.49 14.07 15.97
CA ILE A 267 -12.94 12.84 15.33
C ILE A 267 -13.65 13.11 14.01
N GLN A 268 -14.40 14.21 13.93
CA GLN A 268 -15.14 14.56 12.72
C GLN A 268 -14.20 14.77 11.54
N ASP A 269 -13.12 15.53 11.72
CA ASP A 269 -12.10 15.74 10.69
C ASP A 269 -11.43 14.42 10.28
N LYS A 270 -11.20 13.51 11.24
CA LYS A 270 -10.64 12.20 10.96
C LYS A 270 -11.60 11.31 10.17
N ILE A 271 -12.88 11.27 10.55
CA ILE A 271 -13.92 10.49 9.82
C ILE A 271 -14.04 11.02 8.39
N GLU A 272 -14.04 12.33 8.19
CA GLU A 272 -14.07 12.94 6.85
C GLU A 272 -12.80 12.61 6.07
N GLY A 273 -11.64 12.64 6.71
CA GLY A 273 -10.37 12.20 6.12
C GLY A 273 -10.41 10.73 5.67
N TYR A 274 -10.97 9.81 6.49
CA TYR A 274 -11.14 8.41 6.10
C TYR A 274 -12.18 8.23 4.99
N ALA A 275 -13.28 8.96 5.02
CA ALA A 275 -14.25 8.95 3.94
C ALA A 275 -13.63 9.42 2.61
N GLN A 276 -12.74 10.41 2.66
CA GLN A 276 -11.97 10.83 1.49
C GLN A 276 -10.98 9.74 1.04
N MET A 277 -10.24 9.12 1.96
CA MET A 277 -9.34 8.01 1.63
C MET A 277 -10.09 6.83 0.99
N GLN A 278 -11.31 6.53 1.46
CA GLN A 278 -12.16 5.49 0.88
C GLN A 278 -12.61 5.86 -0.54
N ARG A 279 -13.03 7.11 -0.77
CA ARG A 279 -13.35 7.59 -2.13
C ARG A 279 -12.15 7.50 -3.08
N GLU A 280 -10.94 7.67 -2.57
CA GLU A 280 -9.70 7.47 -3.31
C GLU A 280 -9.31 5.99 -3.48
N GLY A 281 -10.07 5.06 -2.92
CA GLY A 281 -9.89 3.61 -3.05
C GLY A 281 -9.05 2.96 -1.96
N SER A 282 -8.71 3.67 -0.86
CA SER A 282 -8.04 3.06 0.29
C SER A 282 -8.98 2.12 1.03
N ASP A 283 -8.45 1.00 1.54
CA ASP A 283 -9.23 0.04 2.31
C ASP A 283 -9.27 0.44 3.80
N ILE A 284 -10.39 0.99 4.21
CA ILE A 284 -10.68 1.37 5.61
C ILE A 284 -11.48 0.30 6.36
N ASN A 285 -12.01 -0.70 5.65
CA ASN A 285 -12.95 -1.66 6.18
C ASN A 285 -12.29 -2.91 6.78
N LEU A 286 -10.99 -3.13 6.55
CA LEU A 286 -10.27 -4.33 6.99
C LEU A 286 -10.47 -4.60 8.49
N SER A 287 -10.32 -3.59 9.35
CA SER A 287 -10.45 -3.75 10.81
C SER A 287 -11.84 -4.23 11.24
N THR A 288 -12.88 -3.73 10.58
CA THR A 288 -14.28 -4.07 10.87
C THR A 288 -14.60 -5.49 10.44
N PHE A 289 -14.20 -5.89 9.24
CA PHE A 289 -14.56 -7.20 8.69
C PHE A 289 -13.60 -8.33 9.05
N ALA A 290 -12.40 -8.03 9.57
CA ALA A 290 -11.42 -9.05 9.96
C ALA A 290 -12.00 -10.05 10.98
N GLN A 291 -12.76 -9.56 11.98
CA GLN A 291 -13.38 -10.40 13.00
C GLN A 291 -14.53 -11.25 12.45
N MET A 292 -15.12 -10.84 11.32
CA MET A 292 -16.23 -11.53 10.67
C MET A 292 -15.77 -12.64 9.72
N LYS A 293 -14.44 -12.90 9.59
CA LYS A 293 -13.89 -13.98 8.75
C LYS A 293 -13.78 -15.33 9.48
N VAL A 294 -14.44 -15.48 10.62
CA VAL A 294 -14.43 -16.72 11.43
C VAL A 294 -15.43 -17.79 10.97
N TYR A 295 -16.36 -17.43 10.09
CA TYR A 295 -17.38 -18.36 9.61
C TYR A 295 -16.77 -19.56 8.89
N PRO A 296 -17.42 -20.76 8.96
CA PRO A 296 -16.94 -21.98 8.30
C PRO A 296 -16.70 -21.82 6.80
N PHE A 297 -17.44 -20.93 6.14
CA PHE A 297 -17.26 -20.56 4.73
C PHE A 297 -15.81 -20.16 4.41
N PHE A 298 -15.15 -19.39 5.28
CA PHE A 298 -13.78 -18.92 5.08
C PHE A 298 -12.70 -19.93 5.49
N GLN A 299 -13.07 -21.13 5.97
CA GLN A 299 -12.12 -22.22 6.17
C GLN A 299 -11.64 -22.81 4.86
N GLN A 300 -12.46 -22.75 3.83
CA GLN A 300 -12.11 -23.08 2.46
C GLN A 300 -11.44 -21.87 1.82
N PHE A 301 -10.17 -22.04 1.42
CA PHE A 301 -9.38 -20.89 0.95
C PHE A 301 -9.93 -20.31 -0.37
N GLU A 302 -10.52 -21.14 -1.23
CA GLU A 302 -11.12 -20.72 -2.49
C GLU A 302 -12.31 -19.77 -2.33
N ASN A 303 -13.02 -19.85 -1.21
CA ASN A 303 -14.19 -18.99 -0.94
C ASN A 303 -13.83 -17.54 -0.66
N TRP A 304 -12.58 -17.25 -0.31
CA TRP A 304 -12.12 -15.87 -0.12
C TRP A 304 -12.15 -15.03 -1.39
N LEU A 305 -12.08 -15.70 -2.56
CA LEU A 305 -12.05 -15.07 -3.88
C LEU A 305 -13.29 -15.41 -4.71
N LEU A 306 -14.30 -16.00 -4.08
CA LEU A 306 -15.58 -16.26 -4.73
C LEU A 306 -16.31 -14.94 -4.96
N PRO A 307 -16.69 -14.58 -6.20
CA PRO A 307 -17.52 -13.42 -6.45
C PRO A 307 -18.84 -13.51 -5.68
N PHE A 308 -19.35 -12.36 -5.23
CA PHE A 308 -20.57 -12.34 -4.45
C PHE A 308 -21.77 -12.77 -5.30
N ASP A 309 -22.48 -13.81 -4.81
CA ASP A 309 -23.64 -14.38 -5.46
C ASP A 309 -24.72 -14.68 -4.42
N THR A 310 -25.83 -13.98 -4.51
CA THR A 310 -26.99 -14.18 -3.62
C THR A 310 -27.66 -15.55 -3.80
N ALA A 311 -27.45 -16.21 -4.96
CA ALA A 311 -27.93 -17.56 -5.24
C ALA A 311 -27.02 -18.64 -4.60
N HIS A 312 -25.90 -18.28 -4.02
CA HIS A 312 -24.98 -19.22 -3.39
C HIS A 312 -25.67 -20.00 -2.25
N GLU A 313 -25.35 -21.30 -2.16
CA GLU A 313 -26.03 -22.22 -1.22
C GLU A 313 -25.99 -21.73 0.23
N SER A 314 -24.88 -21.14 0.69
CA SER A 314 -24.72 -20.61 2.04
C SER A 314 -25.62 -19.41 2.36
N LEU A 315 -26.21 -18.78 1.35
CA LEU A 315 -27.08 -17.59 1.48
C LEU A 315 -28.55 -17.89 1.20
N LYS A 316 -28.90 -19.13 0.83
CA LYS A 316 -30.27 -19.50 0.46
C LYS A 316 -31.30 -19.14 1.54
N GLU A 317 -30.97 -19.30 2.82
CA GLU A 317 -31.90 -18.96 3.90
C GLU A 317 -32.18 -17.45 4.01
N LEU A 318 -31.24 -16.62 3.59
CA LEU A 318 -31.39 -15.16 3.64
C LEU A 318 -32.19 -14.65 2.44
N PHE A 319 -31.97 -15.24 1.25
CA PHE A 319 -32.55 -14.80 -0.03
C PHE A 319 -33.64 -15.71 -0.55
N ALA A 320 -33.97 -16.85 0.12
CA ALA A 320 -35.08 -17.69 -0.26
C ALA A 320 -36.39 -16.91 -0.14
N SER A 321 -37.09 -16.78 -1.22
CA SER A 321 -38.47 -16.27 -1.23
C SER A 321 -39.30 -17.11 -0.27
N THR A 322 -40.01 -16.49 0.67
CA THR A 322 -41.01 -17.17 1.49
C THR A 322 -42.22 -17.52 0.63
N SER A 323 -42.07 -18.48 -0.28
CA SER A 323 -43.17 -19.21 -0.85
C SER A 323 -43.59 -20.22 0.21
N GLY A 324 -44.44 -19.76 1.15
CA GLY A 324 -45.13 -20.64 2.08
C GLY A 324 -45.94 -21.65 1.29
N PRO A 325 -46.07 -22.93 1.77
CA PRO A 325 -46.94 -23.89 1.12
C PRO A 325 -48.37 -23.36 1.22
N SER A 326 -48.98 -23.01 0.09
CA SER A 326 -50.41 -22.76 -0.02
C SER A 326 -51.18 -24.06 0.20
N THR A 327 -51.41 -24.44 1.45
CA THR A 327 -52.45 -25.39 1.81
C THR A 327 -53.76 -24.63 1.93
N GLY A 328 -54.51 -24.59 0.84
CA GLY A 328 -55.82 -23.98 0.83
C GLY A 328 -56.58 -24.40 -0.42
N SER A 329 -57.31 -25.53 -0.33
CA SER A 329 -58.38 -25.84 -1.27
C SER A 329 -59.48 -24.79 -1.18
N GLY A 330 -59.72 -24.05 -2.25
CA GLY A 330 -60.81 -23.11 -2.33
C GLY A 330 -60.86 -22.45 -3.70
N THR A 331 -61.77 -22.90 -4.51
CA THR A 331 -62.21 -22.31 -5.77
C THR A 331 -62.70 -20.89 -5.51
N ASP A 332 -61.98 -19.88 -5.93
CA ASP A 332 -62.58 -18.59 -6.32
C ASP A 332 -61.62 -17.82 -7.24
N ILE A 333 -62.18 -17.43 -8.36
CA ILE A 333 -61.56 -16.64 -9.41
C ILE A 333 -61.32 -15.22 -8.84
N LYS A 334 -60.07 -14.84 -8.65
CA LYS A 334 -59.69 -13.42 -8.38
C LYS A 334 -58.68 -12.94 -9.39
N GLU A 335 -58.91 -11.71 -9.81
CA GLU A 335 -58.15 -10.87 -10.72
C GLU A 335 -56.64 -10.84 -10.42
N PRO A 336 -55.77 -10.55 -11.42
CA PRO A 336 -54.34 -10.53 -11.22
C PRO A 336 -53.97 -9.36 -10.26
N ASN A 337 -53.72 -9.70 -9.00
CA ASN A 337 -53.14 -8.76 -8.06
C ASN A 337 -51.67 -8.53 -8.45
N ILE A 338 -51.33 -7.26 -8.55
CA ILE A 338 -50.00 -6.70 -8.63
C ILE A 338 -49.12 -7.40 -7.58
N GLU A 339 -48.10 -8.09 -8.04
CA GLU A 339 -47.11 -8.76 -7.20
C GLU A 339 -46.53 -7.74 -6.20
N GLU A 340 -46.73 -7.96 -4.91
CA GLU A 340 -45.95 -7.25 -3.87
C GLU A 340 -44.47 -7.61 -4.06
N PRO A 341 -43.59 -6.62 -4.15
CA PRO A 341 -42.15 -6.88 -4.32
C PRO A 341 -41.63 -7.61 -3.09
N ASN A 342 -41.06 -8.81 -3.30
CA ASN A 342 -40.42 -9.63 -2.29
C ASN A 342 -39.44 -8.79 -1.44
N SER A 343 -39.55 -8.92 -0.12
CA SER A 343 -38.81 -8.10 0.85
C SER A 343 -37.27 -8.20 0.80
N THR A 344 -36.73 -9.14 0.05
CA THR A 344 -35.29 -9.39 -0.14
C THR A 344 -34.71 -8.71 -1.39
N ASN A 345 -35.52 -8.30 -2.35
CA ASN A 345 -35.04 -7.69 -3.60
C ASN A 345 -34.27 -6.37 -3.39
N GLY A 346 -34.56 -5.61 -2.33
CA GLY A 346 -33.83 -4.38 -2.00
C GLY A 346 -32.41 -4.65 -1.49
N LEU A 347 -32.24 -5.64 -0.61
CA LEU A 347 -30.92 -6.00 -0.05
C LEU A 347 -29.98 -6.58 -1.12
N ASP A 348 -30.51 -7.46 -1.99
CA ASP A 348 -29.75 -8.01 -3.12
C ASP A 348 -29.23 -6.90 -4.03
N LYS A 349 -30.12 -5.99 -4.43
CA LYS A 349 -29.76 -4.86 -5.27
C LYS A 349 -28.76 -3.93 -4.58
N LEU A 350 -28.97 -3.63 -3.29
CA LEU A 350 -28.04 -2.80 -2.51
C LEU A 350 -26.63 -3.42 -2.48
N LEU A 351 -26.51 -4.71 -2.13
CA LEU A 351 -25.23 -5.38 -2.03
C LEU A 351 -24.54 -5.51 -3.39
N SER A 352 -25.30 -5.75 -4.46
CA SER A 352 -24.75 -5.81 -5.82
C SER A 352 -24.20 -4.48 -6.32
N LEU A 353 -24.79 -3.35 -5.87
CA LEU A 353 -24.37 -2.00 -6.24
C LEU A 353 -23.42 -1.35 -5.23
N THR A 354 -23.09 -2.02 -4.14
CA THR A 354 -22.21 -1.46 -3.11
C THR A 354 -20.76 -1.34 -3.62
N HIS A 355 -20.22 -0.12 -3.64
CA HIS A 355 -18.90 0.22 -4.16
C HIS A 355 -17.79 0.22 -3.08
N PHE A 356 -18.11 -0.07 -1.82
CA PHE A 356 -17.20 0.02 -0.68
C PHE A 356 -16.99 -1.30 0.06
N LEU A 357 -17.70 -2.37 -0.31
CA LEU A 357 -17.52 -3.72 0.25
C LEU A 357 -16.99 -4.66 -0.83
N CYS A 358 -15.88 -5.30 -0.58
CA CYS A 358 -15.40 -6.40 -1.42
C CYS A 358 -16.28 -7.64 -1.23
N ASP A 359 -16.16 -8.60 -2.14
CA ASP A 359 -17.07 -9.75 -2.18
C ASP A 359 -17.02 -10.59 -0.90
N SER A 360 -15.84 -10.83 -0.36
CA SER A 360 -15.69 -11.56 0.91
C SER A 360 -16.33 -10.82 2.10
N ASP A 361 -16.38 -9.48 2.06
CA ASP A 361 -17.04 -8.68 3.11
C ASP A 361 -18.57 -8.73 2.96
N LYS A 362 -19.09 -8.74 1.73
CA LYS A 362 -20.52 -8.94 1.47
C LYS A 362 -20.99 -10.30 2.01
N TYR A 363 -20.23 -11.37 1.79
CA TYR A 363 -20.52 -12.68 2.41
C TYR A 363 -20.50 -12.59 3.94
N SER A 364 -19.49 -11.98 4.53
CA SER A 364 -19.41 -11.80 5.99
C SER A 364 -20.59 -11.02 6.55
N PHE A 365 -21.00 -9.95 5.85
CA PHE A 365 -22.16 -9.16 6.22
C PHE A 365 -23.45 -10.00 6.18
N CYS A 366 -23.66 -10.77 5.11
CA CYS A 366 -24.81 -11.67 5.00
C CYS A 366 -24.86 -12.73 6.11
N PHE A 367 -23.73 -13.33 6.46
CA PHE A 367 -23.66 -14.30 7.56
C PHE A 367 -24.01 -13.65 8.92
N ASN A 368 -23.57 -12.41 9.15
CA ASN A 368 -23.98 -11.69 10.36
C ASN A 368 -25.50 -11.42 10.37
N LEU A 369 -26.08 -11.04 9.22
CA LEU A 369 -27.53 -10.87 9.10
C LEU A 369 -28.30 -12.17 9.37
N GLN A 370 -27.78 -13.32 8.96
CA GLN A 370 -28.41 -14.63 9.25
C GLN A 370 -28.46 -14.93 10.74
N MET A 371 -27.51 -14.45 11.53
CA MET A 371 -27.48 -14.63 13.01
C MET A 371 -28.48 -13.74 13.74
N ILE A 372 -29.03 -12.71 13.11
CA ILE A 372 -30.04 -11.83 13.69
C ILE A 372 -31.42 -12.48 13.61
N PRO A 373 -32.24 -12.46 14.67
CA PRO A 373 -33.61 -12.97 14.63
C PRO A 373 -34.44 -12.35 13.50
N SER A 374 -35.33 -13.16 12.88
CA SER A 374 -36.06 -12.80 11.66
C SER A 374 -36.82 -11.48 11.73
N ASP A 375 -37.41 -11.17 12.91
CA ASP A 375 -38.24 -9.98 13.08
C ASP A 375 -37.41 -8.69 13.09
N TYR A 376 -36.25 -8.71 13.76
CA TYR A 376 -35.30 -7.59 13.74
C TYR A 376 -34.66 -7.43 12.34
N ARG A 377 -34.36 -8.53 11.67
CA ARG A 377 -33.83 -8.53 10.31
C ARG A 377 -34.77 -7.86 9.32
N LYS A 378 -36.07 -8.17 9.40
CA LYS A 378 -37.10 -7.53 8.55
C LYS A 378 -37.13 -6.01 8.77
N SER A 379 -37.14 -5.57 10.00
CA SER A 379 -37.13 -4.16 10.33
C SER A 379 -35.88 -3.43 9.80
N MET A 380 -34.70 -4.03 9.89
CA MET A 380 -33.45 -3.47 9.33
C MET A 380 -33.51 -3.38 7.81
N VAL A 381 -34.00 -4.44 7.14
CA VAL A 381 -34.15 -4.46 5.67
C VAL A 381 -35.19 -3.45 5.22
N GLU A 382 -36.28 -3.24 5.96
CA GLU A 382 -37.29 -2.22 5.68
C GLU A 382 -36.74 -0.79 5.84
N GLN A 383 -35.89 -0.53 6.83
CA GLN A 383 -35.20 0.75 6.96
C GLN A 383 -34.25 1.02 5.79
N ILE A 384 -33.57 -0.02 5.29
CA ILE A 384 -32.74 0.06 4.08
C ILE A 384 -33.61 0.38 2.84
N LYS A 385 -34.83 -0.19 2.75
CA LYS A 385 -35.77 0.06 1.63
C LYS A 385 -36.32 1.49 1.60
N MET A 386 -36.44 2.17 2.74
CA MET A 386 -36.84 3.60 2.74
C MET A 386 -35.85 4.48 1.98
N GLY A 387 -34.63 3.99 1.71
CA GLY A 387 -33.65 4.59 0.80
C GLY A 387 -33.77 4.20 -0.66
N ASP A 388 -34.79 3.42 -1.07
CA ASP A 388 -34.91 2.86 -2.44
C ASP A 388 -34.98 3.92 -3.55
N GLU A 389 -35.45 5.14 -3.27
CA GLU A 389 -35.37 6.26 -4.21
C GLU A 389 -33.91 6.69 -4.48
N GLN A 390 -33.04 6.58 -3.51
CA GLN A 390 -31.60 6.86 -3.66
C GLN A 390 -30.85 5.71 -4.36
N ILE A 391 -31.35 4.47 -4.25
CA ILE A 391 -30.74 3.28 -4.89
C ILE A 391 -30.97 3.28 -6.41
N LYS A 392 -32.01 3.94 -6.90
CA LYS A 392 -32.30 4.02 -8.35
C LYS A 392 -31.24 4.77 -9.15
N ASP A 393 -30.51 5.67 -8.49
CA ASP A 393 -29.48 6.52 -9.11
C ASP A 393 -28.05 5.96 -8.93
N ILE A 394 -27.89 4.77 -8.29
CA ILE A 394 -26.57 4.17 -8.13
C ILE A 394 -26.16 3.50 -9.46
N GLU A 395 -25.13 4.03 -10.09
CA GLU A 395 -24.54 3.46 -11.29
C GLU A 395 -23.84 2.14 -11.00
N LYS A 396 -23.73 1.27 -12.02
CA LYS A 396 -22.93 0.05 -11.92
C LYS A 396 -21.47 0.39 -11.56
N PRO A 397 -20.79 -0.45 -10.76
CA PRO A 397 -19.40 -0.21 -10.41
C PRO A 397 -18.52 -0.09 -11.67
N SER A 398 -17.68 0.92 -11.69
CA SER A 398 -16.70 1.11 -12.77
C SER A 398 -15.62 0.01 -12.74
N SER A 399 -14.87 -0.14 -13.83
CA SER A 399 -13.74 -1.05 -13.93
C SER A 399 -12.69 -0.80 -12.80
N GLU A 400 -12.48 0.47 -12.45
CA GLU A 400 -11.61 0.85 -11.34
C GLU A 400 -12.13 0.33 -10.00
N VAL A 401 -13.40 0.54 -9.69
CA VAL A 401 -14.01 0.05 -8.45
C VAL A 401 -13.92 -1.47 -8.37
N ILE A 402 -14.27 -2.19 -9.45
CA ILE A 402 -14.20 -3.65 -9.48
C ILE A 402 -12.79 -4.18 -9.22
N SER A 403 -11.79 -3.61 -9.88
CA SER A 403 -10.40 -4.02 -9.68
C SER A 403 -9.92 -3.73 -8.25
N ASN A 404 -10.34 -2.59 -7.66
CA ASN A 404 -10.01 -2.23 -6.30
C ASN A 404 -10.63 -3.19 -5.28
N LEU A 405 -11.91 -3.54 -5.43
CA LEU A 405 -12.59 -4.49 -4.56
C LEU A 405 -11.95 -5.89 -4.65
N TYR A 406 -11.58 -6.33 -5.85
CA TYR A 406 -10.87 -7.61 -6.01
C TYR A 406 -9.48 -7.59 -5.35
N LEU A 407 -8.74 -6.48 -5.45
CA LEU A 407 -7.47 -6.32 -4.74
C LEU A 407 -7.64 -6.33 -3.22
N GLN A 408 -8.76 -5.80 -2.70
CA GLN A 408 -9.09 -5.89 -1.28
C GLN A 408 -9.38 -7.35 -0.87
N ASP A 409 -10.10 -8.13 -1.68
CA ASP A 409 -10.31 -9.56 -1.42
C ASP A 409 -8.99 -10.34 -1.41
N LEU A 410 -8.11 -10.09 -2.37
CA LEU A 410 -6.77 -10.67 -2.39
C LEU A 410 -5.96 -10.27 -1.14
N TYR A 411 -6.01 -8.99 -0.75
CA TYR A 411 -5.29 -8.52 0.44
C TYR A 411 -5.79 -9.20 1.72
N ARG A 412 -7.13 -9.31 1.88
CA ARG A 412 -7.75 -10.05 2.99
C ARG A 412 -7.34 -11.51 3.01
N PHE A 413 -7.35 -12.16 1.85
CA PHE A 413 -6.90 -13.54 1.71
C PHE A 413 -5.47 -13.73 2.20
N TYR A 414 -4.52 -12.93 1.72
CA TYR A 414 -3.12 -13.04 2.08
C TYR A 414 -2.81 -12.58 3.52
N THR A 415 -3.69 -11.81 4.14
CA THR A 415 -3.50 -11.30 5.50
C THR A 415 -4.22 -12.14 6.55
N LEU A 416 -5.46 -12.54 6.30
CA LEU A 416 -6.35 -13.13 7.29
C LEU A 416 -6.58 -14.62 7.12
N SER A 417 -6.43 -15.20 5.93
CA SER A 417 -6.68 -16.62 5.69
C SER A 417 -5.74 -17.50 6.53
N ARG A 418 -6.28 -18.60 7.06
CA ARG A 418 -5.49 -19.61 7.77
C ARG A 418 -4.49 -20.32 6.85
N SER A 419 -4.80 -20.37 5.56
CA SER A 419 -3.96 -21.00 4.54
C SER A 419 -2.90 -20.06 3.97
N ARG A 420 -2.82 -18.79 4.38
CA ARG A 420 -1.91 -17.77 3.81
C ARG A 420 -0.44 -18.19 3.77
N GLU A 421 0.01 -18.99 4.73
CA GLU A 421 1.41 -19.45 4.81
C GLU A 421 1.81 -20.39 3.66
N PHE A 422 0.82 -20.98 2.97
CA PHE A 422 1.06 -21.82 1.81
C PHE A 422 1.18 -21.04 0.50
N PHE A 423 0.96 -19.71 0.54
CA PHE A 423 0.88 -18.86 -0.64
C PHE A 423 1.96 -17.78 -0.65
N THR A 424 2.44 -17.45 -1.83
CA THR A 424 3.35 -16.33 -2.07
C THR A 424 2.57 -15.01 -2.02
N ASN A 425 2.79 -14.20 -1.00
CA ASN A 425 2.08 -12.94 -0.82
C ASN A 425 2.60 -11.86 -1.80
N PRO A 426 1.84 -11.43 -2.82
CA PRO A 426 2.27 -10.44 -3.79
C PRO A 426 2.34 -9.02 -3.21
N PHE A 427 1.67 -8.74 -2.10
CA PHE A 427 1.69 -7.41 -1.46
C PHE A 427 3.02 -7.11 -0.74
N LEU A 428 3.87 -8.13 -0.54
CA LEU A 428 5.22 -7.95 -0.02
C LEU A 428 6.24 -7.59 -1.10
N LEU A 429 5.83 -7.57 -2.37
CA LEU A 429 6.70 -7.17 -3.47
C LEU A 429 7.13 -5.71 -3.36
N ASP A 430 8.36 -5.45 -3.84
CA ASP A 430 8.81 -4.08 -4.04
C ASP A 430 8.12 -3.47 -5.26
N MET A 431 7.38 -2.37 -5.06
CA MET A 431 6.52 -1.76 -6.08
C MET A 431 7.26 -0.80 -7.02
N ASN A 432 8.54 -1.08 -7.33
CA ASN A 432 9.33 -0.33 -8.31
C ASN A 432 8.91 -0.67 -9.75
N VAL A 433 7.61 -0.54 -10.03
CA VAL A 433 7.04 -0.87 -11.35
C VAL A 433 7.70 -0.11 -12.49
N HIS A 434 8.11 1.13 -12.24
CA HIS A 434 8.78 1.99 -13.22
C HIS A 434 10.18 1.51 -13.64
N GLU A 435 10.79 0.58 -12.90
CA GLU A 435 12.06 -0.05 -13.26
C GLU A 435 11.88 -1.31 -14.12
N THR A 436 10.64 -1.78 -14.27
CA THR A 436 10.34 -2.98 -15.05
C THR A 436 10.24 -2.67 -16.55
N SER A 437 10.54 -3.66 -17.39
CA SER A 437 10.32 -3.53 -18.84
C SER A 437 8.82 -3.44 -19.20
N PHE A 438 7.94 -3.90 -18.30
CA PHE A 438 6.49 -3.75 -18.41
C PHE A 438 6.05 -2.28 -18.40
N PHE A 439 6.76 -1.44 -17.66
CA PHE A 439 6.37 -0.02 -17.48
C PHE A 439 6.23 0.76 -18.80
N ARG A 440 6.97 0.39 -19.84
CA ARG A 440 6.83 1.02 -21.16
C ARG A 440 5.40 0.96 -21.71
N PHE A 441 4.66 -0.10 -21.42
CA PHE A 441 3.28 -0.28 -21.83
C PHE A 441 2.29 0.56 -21.02
N LEU A 442 2.64 0.84 -19.77
CA LEU A 442 1.86 1.73 -18.89
C LEU A 442 2.12 3.22 -19.14
N ASN A 443 3.17 3.55 -19.85
CA ASN A 443 3.62 4.94 -20.04
C ASN A 443 3.81 5.30 -21.53
N PRO A 444 2.84 5.01 -22.42
CA PRO A 444 3.00 5.25 -23.85
C PRO A 444 3.23 6.73 -24.18
N GLU A 445 2.59 7.63 -23.46
CA GLU A 445 2.70 9.09 -23.66
C GLU A 445 3.78 9.76 -22.80
N GLY A 446 4.51 9.02 -21.97
CA GLY A 446 5.51 9.60 -21.06
C GLY A 446 4.93 10.32 -19.84
N LYS A 447 3.60 10.38 -19.66
CA LYS A 447 2.94 11.13 -18.57
C LYS A 447 2.78 10.34 -17.28
N PHE A 448 2.60 9.02 -17.38
CA PHE A 448 2.30 8.18 -16.23
C PHE A 448 3.44 8.13 -15.22
N ILE A 449 4.69 8.22 -15.66
CA ILE A 449 5.85 8.25 -14.76
C ILE A 449 5.80 9.42 -13.77
N GLN A 450 5.37 10.60 -14.23
CA GLN A 450 5.23 11.76 -13.36
C GLN A 450 4.07 11.56 -12.38
N GLN A 451 2.92 11.08 -12.86
CA GLN A 451 1.78 10.77 -11.99
C GLN A 451 2.15 9.75 -10.91
N LEU A 452 2.92 8.72 -11.28
CA LEU A 452 3.39 7.70 -10.35
C LEU A 452 4.39 8.28 -9.34
N ALA A 453 5.31 9.14 -9.77
CA ALA A 453 6.24 9.83 -8.90
C ALA A 453 5.53 10.73 -7.89
N ASP A 454 4.53 11.50 -8.35
CA ASP A 454 3.69 12.36 -7.51
C ASP A 454 2.86 11.52 -6.52
N PHE A 455 2.38 10.37 -6.96
CA PHE A 455 1.65 9.43 -6.12
C PHE A 455 2.55 8.85 -5.00
N PHE A 456 3.76 8.37 -5.33
CA PHE A 456 4.73 7.93 -4.32
C PHE A 456 5.10 9.04 -3.34
N PHE A 457 5.26 10.26 -3.86
CA PHE A 457 5.58 11.42 -3.04
C PHE A 457 4.46 11.75 -2.04
N ALA A 458 3.20 11.77 -2.50
CA ALA A 458 2.03 12.00 -1.65
C ALA A 458 1.86 10.91 -0.58
N LYS A 459 2.34 9.68 -0.87
CA LYS A 459 2.34 8.54 0.05
C LYS A 459 3.62 8.44 0.89
N GLU A 460 4.43 9.48 0.94
CA GLU A 460 5.70 9.56 1.68
C GLU A 460 6.70 8.44 1.35
N GLN A 461 6.52 7.75 0.23
CA GLN A 461 7.45 6.74 -0.26
C GLN A 461 8.61 7.41 -1.02
N TYR A 462 9.40 8.21 -0.30
CA TYR A 462 10.38 9.12 -0.90
C TYR A 462 11.48 8.44 -1.71
N SER A 463 11.88 7.21 -1.36
CA SER A 463 12.85 6.44 -2.14
C SER A 463 12.29 6.05 -3.52
N ASN A 464 11.04 5.59 -3.58
CA ASN A 464 10.38 5.24 -4.83
C ASN A 464 10.06 6.49 -5.66
N ALA A 465 9.63 7.58 -5.00
CA ALA A 465 9.41 8.87 -5.64
C ALA A 465 10.70 9.40 -6.28
N LEU A 466 11.83 9.29 -5.58
CA LEU A 466 13.14 9.73 -6.08
C LEU A 466 13.50 9.02 -7.40
N THR A 467 13.42 7.69 -7.43
CA THR A 467 13.77 6.91 -8.63
C THR A 467 12.84 7.23 -9.80
N ALA A 468 11.54 7.43 -9.53
CA ALA A 468 10.57 7.81 -10.55
C ALA A 468 10.81 9.24 -11.07
N TYR A 469 11.08 10.23 -10.21
CA TYR A 469 11.42 11.60 -10.65
C TYR A 469 12.75 11.66 -11.40
N LEU A 470 13.75 10.84 -11.05
CA LEU A 470 14.99 10.74 -11.84
C LEU A 470 14.70 10.26 -13.24
N LYS A 471 13.79 9.31 -13.44
CA LYS A 471 13.35 8.90 -14.79
C LYS A 471 12.61 10.00 -15.54
N CYS A 472 11.77 10.81 -14.87
CA CYS A 472 11.15 11.98 -15.49
C CYS A 472 12.24 12.94 -16.03
N LYS A 473 13.29 13.16 -15.24
CA LYS A 473 14.44 13.99 -15.65
C LYS A 473 15.19 13.38 -16.84
N GLU A 474 15.44 12.07 -16.87
CA GLU A 474 16.07 11.36 -17.99
C GLU A 474 15.25 11.48 -19.27
N GLN A 475 13.93 11.57 -19.18
CA GLN A 475 13.01 11.80 -20.30
C GLN A 475 12.94 13.27 -20.73
N GLY A 476 13.76 14.15 -20.15
CA GLY A 476 13.89 15.55 -20.55
C GLY A 476 13.05 16.53 -19.73
N ALA A 477 12.35 16.08 -18.69
CA ALA A 477 11.66 16.99 -17.78
C ALA A 477 12.69 17.82 -16.99
N SER A 478 12.54 19.17 -17.05
CA SER A 478 13.45 20.11 -16.40
C SER A 478 12.66 21.35 -16.01
N ASN A 479 12.19 21.39 -14.77
CA ASN A 479 11.54 22.55 -14.18
C ASN A 479 11.87 22.64 -12.69
N ASP A 480 11.61 23.79 -12.08
CA ASP A 480 11.86 24.06 -10.66
C ASP A 480 11.09 23.09 -9.75
N HIS A 481 9.84 22.81 -10.05
CA HIS A 481 8.98 21.88 -9.32
C HIS A 481 9.59 20.47 -9.23
N LEU A 482 10.11 19.94 -10.34
CA LEU A 482 10.77 18.64 -10.36
C LEU A 482 12.03 18.65 -9.50
N TYR A 483 12.84 19.70 -9.60
CA TYR A 483 14.07 19.80 -8.82
C TYR A 483 13.80 19.97 -7.31
N ARG A 484 12.77 20.72 -6.93
CA ARG A 484 12.33 20.82 -5.52
C ARG A 484 11.89 19.46 -4.97
N LYS A 485 11.11 18.69 -5.73
CA LYS A 485 10.67 17.35 -5.34
C LYS A 485 11.82 16.35 -5.25
N LEU A 486 12.78 16.38 -6.19
CA LEU A 486 14.01 15.59 -6.13
C LEU A 486 14.84 15.95 -4.89
N GLY A 487 15.05 17.24 -4.64
CA GLY A 487 15.74 17.72 -3.45
C GLY A 487 15.05 17.27 -2.17
N TYR A 488 13.72 17.33 -2.11
CA TYR A 488 12.95 16.92 -0.95
C TYR A 488 13.03 15.40 -0.69
N CYS A 489 12.93 14.59 -1.73
CA CYS A 489 13.10 13.14 -1.62
C CYS A 489 14.50 12.77 -1.11
N LEU A 490 15.53 13.42 -1.63
CA LEU A 490 16.91 13.23 -1.19
C LEU A 490 17.12 13.66 0.27
N GLN A 491 16.54 14.81 0.66
CA GLN A 491 16.57 15.29 2.04
C GLN A 491 15.91 14.29 3.00
N LYS A 492 14.76 13.72 2.63
CA LYS A 492 14.06 12.71 3.43
C LYS A 492 14.82 11.39 3.51
N ASN A 493 15.64 11.09 2.52
CA ASN A 493 16.57 9.96 2.50
C ASN A 493 17.94 10.30 3.13
N GLU A 494 18.05 11.45 3.82
CA GLU A 494 19.28 11.92 4.51
C GLU A 494 20.49 12.18 3.58
N GLN A 495 20.25 12.29 2.28
CA GLN A 495 21.28 12.57 1.27
C GLN A 495 21.43 14.09 1.06
N TYR A 496 21.78 14.81 2.11
CA TYR A 496 21.73 16.27 2.17
C TYR A 496 22.59 16.97 1.11
N ALA A 497 23.80 16.48 0.84
CA ALA A 497 24.69 17.09 -0.16
C ALA A 497 24.09 17.01 -1.58
N GLN A 498 23.43 15.90 -1.93
CA GLN A 498 22.75 15.77 -3.22
C GLN A 498 21.45 16.60 -3.26
N ALA A 499 20.74 16.70 -2.13
CA ALA A 499 19.56 17.53 -2.00
C ALA A 499 19.86 19.00 -2.28
N ILE A 500 20.95 19.53 -1.73
CA ILE A 500 21.45 20.90 -1.98
C ILE A 500 21.61 21.14 -3.48
N ALA A 501 22.32 20.25 -4.18
CA ALA A 501 22.56 20.40 -5.61
C ALA A 501 21.26 20.47 -6.47
N TYR A 502 20.17 19.85 -6.03
CA TYR A 502 18.88 19.97 -6.69
C TYR A 502 18.12 21.22 -6.28
N TYR A 503 18.18 21.63 -5.01
CA TYR A 503 17.57 22.87 -4.56
C TYR A 503 18.24 24.10 -5.20
N GLU A 504 19.58 24.10 -5.35
CA GLU A 504 20.32 25.15 -6.08
C GLU A 504 19.91 25.22 -7.57
N LYS A 505 19.65 24.06 -8.22
CA LYS A 505 19.10 24.04 -9.58
C LYS A 505 17.69 24.62 -9.65
N ALA A 506 16.86 24.37 -8.64
CA ALA A 506 15.53 24.96 -8.59
C ALA A 506 15.61 26.49 -8.39
N GLU A 507 16.55 26.95 -7.54
CA GLU A 507 16.85 28.36 -7.32
C GLU A 507 17.27 29.10 -8.60
N LEU A 508 18.07 28.44 -9.45
CA LEU A 508 18.54 29.04 -10.70
C LEU A 508 17.44 29.16 -11.77
N LEU A 509 16.37 28.37 -11.72
CA LEU A 509 15.29 28.38 -12.71
C LEU A 509 14.19 29.39 -12.41
N GLU A 510 13.85 29.56 -11.16
CA GLU A 510 12.89 30.54 -10.67
C GLU A 510 13.48 31.30 -9.48
N ASN A 511 13.09 32.57 -9.29
CA ASN A 511 13.50 33.33 -8.11
C ASN A 511 13.17 32.54 -6.87
N ALA A 512 14.23 32.21 -6.10
CA ALA A 512 14.12 31.37 -4.93
C ALA A 512 13.10 31.93 -3.94
N ASP A 513 12.18 31.10 -3.54
CA ASP A 513 11.20 31.41 -2.52
C ASP A 513 11.72 31.05 -1.11
N VAL A 514 11.06 31.56 -0.11
CA VAL A 514 11.36 31.28 1.31
C VAL A 514 11.39 29.78 1.60
N TRP A 515 10.60 28.97 0.91
CA TRP A 515 10.58 27.51 1.09
C TRP A 515 11.90 26.87 0.65
N THR A 516 12.39 27.23 -0.54
CA THR A 516 13.67 26.71 -1.08
C THR A 516 14.85 27.10 -0.18
N PHE A 517 14.91 28.38 0.25
CA PHE A 517 15.95 28.82 1.19
C PHE A 517 15.90 28.05 2.52
N ARG A 518 14.71 27.78 3.07
CA ARG A 518 14.60 26.96 4.29
C ARG A 518 15.16 25.55 4.10
N LYS A 519 14.93 24.95 2.92
CA LYS A 519 15.43 23.61 2.63
C LYS A 519 16.94 23.58 2.45
N LEU A 520 17.51 24.60 1.78
CA LEU A 520 18.96 24.78 1.66
C LEU A 520 19.60 24.99 3.02
N ALA A 521 19.08 25.94 3.81
CA ALA A 521 19.56 26.20 5.16
C ALA A 521 19.53 24.95 6.05
N TYR A 522 18.43 24.20 6.02
CA TYR A 522 18.30 22.95 6.75
C TYR A 522 19.36 21.92 6.32
N CYS A 523 19.52 21.69 5.02
CA CYS A 523 20.50 20.71 4.51
C CYS A 523 21.94 21.10 4.86
N HIS A 524 22.32 22.40 4.73
CA HIS A 524 23.63 22.89 5.15
C HIS A 524 23.84 22.71 6.66
N ARG A 525 22.83 22.99 7.48
CA ARG A 525 22.88 22.77 8.93
C ARG A 525 23.12 21.30 9.27
N MET A 526 22.43 20.36 8.59
CA MET A 526 22.63 18.93 8.80
C MET A 526 24.02 18.44 8.40
N LEU A 527 24.66 19.13 7.44
CA LEU A 527 26.06 18.90 7.08
C LEU A 527 27.04 19.66 7.96
N LYS A 528 26.56 20.37 8.99
CA LYS A 528 27.36 21.25 9.89
C LYS A 528 28.07 22.40 9.16
N GLU A 529 27.58 22.80 8.01
CA GLU A 529 28.05 23.96 7.24
C GLU A 529 27.29 25.21 7.72
N TYR A 530 27.52 25.61 8.97
CA TYR A 530 26.72 26.60 9.68
C TYR A 530 26.80 28.00 9.07
N ASP A 531 27.93 28.39 8.46
CA ASP A 531 28.11 29.70 7.78
C ASP A 531 27.16 29.80 6.58
N LYS A 532 27.03 28.73 5.78
CA LYS A 532 26.13 28.70 4.64
C LYS A 532 24.67 28.65 5.09
N ALA A 533 24.37 27.82 6.09
CA ALA A 533 23.04 27.76 6.68
C ALA A 533 22.60 29.13 7.20
N LEU A 534 23.47 29.83 7.91
CA LEU A 534 23.22 31.17 8.43
C LEU A 534 22.91 32.16 7.31
N SER A 535 23.70 32.17 6.25
CA SER A 535 23.45 33.05 5.09
C SER A 535 22.06 32.89 4.51
N TYR A 536 21.58 31.66 4.36
CA TYR A 536 20.21 31.41 3.88
C TYR A 536 19.14 31.80 4.91
N TYR A 537 19.37 31.56 6.22
CA TYR A 537 18.41 31.98 7.25
C TYR A 537 18.33 33.51 7.35
N GLU A 538 19.43 34.26 7.20
CA GLU A 538 19.44 35.73 7.16
C GLU A 538 18.68 36.26 5.92
N GLN A 539 18.79 35.61 4.76
CA GLN A 539 17.99 35.96 3.60
C GLN A 539 16.49 35.75 3.89
N ILE A 540 16.12 34.65 4.57
CA ILE A 540 14.73 34.42 4.95
C ILE A 540 14.24 35.49 5.93
N ASP A 541 15.04 35.86 6.97
CA ASP A 541 14.66 36.89 7.95
C ASP A 541 14.48 38.26 7.28
N THR A 542 15.21 38.53 6.19
CA THR A 542 15.04 39.74 5.37
C THR A 542 13.71 39.70 4.59
N LEU A 543 13.34 38.56 4.00
CA LEU A 543 12.11 38.40 3.22
C LEU A 543 10.86 38.27 4.09
N LYS A 544 10.99 37.61 5.24
CA LYS A 544 9.90 37.37 6.20
C LYS A 544 10.39 37.66 7.62
N PRO A 545 10.43 38.92 8.04
CA PRO A 545 10.92 39.29 9.36
C PRO A 545 10.08 38.66 10.49
N ASN A 546 10.75 38.42 11.62
CA ASN A 546 10.15 37.90 12.85
C ASN A 546 9.55 36.49 12.75
N ASP A 547 10.02 35.66 11.82
CA ASP A 547 9.74 34.23 11.84
C ASP A 547 10.57 33.56 12.94
N LEU A 548 9.92 33.12 14.00
CA LEU A 548 10.56 32.62 15.22
C LEU A 548 11.41 31.40 14.97
N ASN A 549 10.98 30.49 14.07
CA ASN A 549 11.77 29.33 13.69
C ASN A 549 13.06 29.73 12.96
N VAL A 550 12.99 30.79 12.16
CA VAL A 550 14.17 31.32 11.46
C VAL A 550 15.13 31.97 12.47
N ILE A 551 14.63 32.83 13.36
CA ILE A 551 15.41 33.48 14.40
C ILE A 551 16.08 32.43 15.31
N PHE A 552 15.36 31.38 15.69
CA PHE A 552 15.92 30.28 16.48
C PHE A 552 17.09 29.61 15.75
N ASN A 553 16.92 29.28 14.47
CA ASN A 553 17.95 28.62 13.68
C ASN A 553 19.16 29.55 13.42
N ILE A 554 18.94 30.86 13.30
CA ILE A 554 20.04 31.87 13.27
C ILE A 554 20.82 31.80 14.57
N GLY A 555 20.11 31.79 15.72
CA GLY A 555 20.75 31.65 17.03
C GLY A 555 21.56 30.35 17.15
N VAL A 556 21.01 29.24 16.71
CA VAL A 556 21.71 27.95 16.68
C VAL A 556 22.95 28.02 15.79
N CYS A 557 22.87 28.58 14.59
CA CYS A 557 24.03 28.70 13.70
C CYS A 557 25.13 29.57 14.33
N TYR A 558 24.78 30.70 14.94
CA TYR A 558 25.77 31.52 15.65
C TYR A 558 26.40 30.78 16.85
N ALA A 559 25.63 30.03 17.61
CA ALA A 559 26.13 29.21 18.71
C ALA A 559 27.14 28.15 18.24
N GLU A 560 26.80 27.44 17.18
CA GLU A 560 27.68 26.42 16.59
C GLU A 560 28.95 27.01 15.93
N LEU A 561 28.89 28.27 15.49
CA LEU A 561 30.06 29.04 15.00
C LEU A 561 30.88 29.70 16.11
N GLY A 562 30.44 29.59 17.37
CA GLY A 562 31.12 30.16 18.53
C GLY A 562 30.83 31.65 18.80
N ASP A 563 29.92 32.28 18.03
CA ASP A 563 29.50 33.67 18.29
C ASP A 563 28.33 33.71 19.28
N TYR A 564 28.62 33.33 20.53
CA TYR A 564 27.59 33.15 21.56
C TYR A 564 26.85 34.46 21.89
N LYS A 565 27.48 35.63 21.70
CA LYS A 565 26.80 36.92 21.92
C LYS A 565 25.71 37.18 20.90
N LYS A 566 25.96 36.91 19.61
CA LYS A 566 24.94 37.05 18.58
C LYS A 566 23.86 35.98 18.72
N ALA A 567 24.22 34.76 19.12
CA ALA A 567 23.28 33.71 19.44
C ALA A 567 22.29 34.12 20.53
N LEU A 568 22.81 34.66 21.65
CA LEU A 568 22.00 35.19 22.75
C LEU A 568 21.07 36.33 22.29
N ASN A 569 21.56 37.25 21.46
CA ASN A 569 20.72 38.33 20.92
C ASN A 569 19.53 37.75 20.09
N ALA A 570 19.75 36.72 19.31
CA ALA A 570 18.71 36.05 18.56
C ALA A 570 17.67 35.37 19.50
N PHE A 571 18.15 34.69 20.55
CA PHE A 571 17.28 34.05 21.52
C PHE A 571 16.49 35.05 22.36
N TYR A 572 17.09 36.12 22.82
CA TYR A 572 16.38 37.22 23.53
C TYR A 572 15.33 37.91 22.63
N LYS A 573 15.59 38.02 21.32
CA LYS A 573 14.56 38.50 20.35
C LYS A 573 13.33 37.61 20.38
N ILE A 574 13.46 36.28 20.53
CA ILE A 574 12.36 35.33 20.65
C ILE A 574 11.55 35.60 21.95
N GLU A 575 12.25 35.78 23.09
CA GLU A 575 11.57 36.10 24.35
C GLU A 575 10.81 37.44 24.27
N PHE A 576 11.42 38.43 23.65
CA PHE A 576 10.79 39.77 23.48
C PHE A 576 9.50 39.67 22.64
N LEU A 577 9.45 38.77 21.65
CA LEU A 577 8.28 38.56 20.81
C LEU A 577 7.18 37.76 21.53
N GLN A 578 7.35 37.41 22.80
CA GLN A 578 6.40 36.68 23.67
C GLN A 578 5.91 35.37 23.03
N SER A 579 6.78 34.62 22.47
CA SER A 579 6.48 33.41 21.70
C SER A 579 6.41 32.16 22.58
N ASP A 580 5.52 31.23 22.24
CA ASP A 580 5.51 29.87 22.81
C ASP A 580 6.80 29.09 22.50
N MET A 581 7.64 29.57 21.58
CA MET A 581 8.91 28.95 21.27
C MET A 581 9.91 29.05 22.42
N SER A 582 9.83 30.07 23.29
CA SER A 582 10.60 30.16 24.53
C SER A 582 10.26 29.04 25.53
N LYS A 583 9.20 28.26 25.30
CA LYS A 583 8.85 27.06 26.08
C LYS A 583 9.48 25.77 25.52
N SER A 584 10.14 25.84 24.37
CA SER A 584 10.79 24.68 23.75
C SER A 584 12.00 24.23 24.56
N ILE A 585 12.11 22.93 24.84
CA ILE A 585 13.27 22.35 25.56
C ILE A 585 14.59 22.61 24.83
N TYR A 586 14.62 22.59 23.50
CA TYR A 586 15.81 22.89 22.72
C TYR A 586 16.21 24.38 22.75
N TYR A 587 15.23 25.27 22.88
CA TYR A 587 15.51 26.68 23.11
C TYR A 587 16.30 26.89 24.42
N HIS A 588 15.82 26.27 25.51
CA HIS A 588 16.49 26.35 26.79
C HIS A 588 17.90 25.72 26.77
N LEU A 589 18.05 24.60 26.04
CA LEU A 589 19.37 23.97 25.90
C LEU A 589 20.39 24.89 25.23
N TYR A 590 20.05 25.48 24.09
CA TYR A 590 20.98 26.40 23.39
C TYR A 590 21.19 27.70 24.13
N MET A 591 20.18 28.25 24.80
CA MET A 591 20.33 29.39 25.72
C MET A 591 21.34 29.07 26.81
N ALA A 592 21.17 27.92 27.48
CA ALA A 592 22.09 27.51 28.54
C ALA A 592 23.54 27.35 28.03
N HIS A 593 23.72 26.74 26.85
CA HIS A 593 25.05 26.63 26.24
C HIS A 593 25.69 28.01 26.01
N CYS A 594 24.94 28.94 25.44
CA CYS A 594 25.46 30.29 25.15
C CYS A 594 25.75 31.11 26.43
N LEU A 595 24.88 31.03 27.44
CA LEU A 595 25.08 31.67 28.75
C LEU A 595 26.29 31.09 29.47
N TRP A 596 26.47 29.78 29.43
CA TRP A 596 27.66 29.13 29.99
C TRP A 596 28.94 29.62 29.31
N ALA A 597 28.95 29.70 27.99
CA ALA A 597 30.09 30.17 27.20
C ALA A 597 30.41 31.67 27.41
N THR A 598 29.42 32.45 27.83
CA THR A 598 29.60 33.88 28.19
C THR A 598 29.81 34.12 29.67
N ASP A 599 30.09 33.06 30.45
CA ASP A 599 30.39 33.03 31.89
C ASP A 599 29.20 33.37 32.82
N ASP A 600 27.98 33.38 32.32
CA ASP A 600 26.78 33.47 33.15
C ASP A 600 26.29 32.08 33.54
N LYS A 601 27.05 31.41 34.39
CA LYS A 601 26.78 30.03 34.81
C LYS A 601 25.48 29.88 35.60
N LYS A 602 25.07 30.92 36.32
CA LYS A 602 23.83 30.87 37.11
C LYS A 602 22.63 30.83 36.21
N ALA A 603 22.52 31.75 35.27
CA ALA A 603 21.42 31.75 34.30
C ALA A 603 21.45 30.49 33.41
N ALA A 604 22.66 29.99 33.06
CA ALA A 604 22.79 28.74 32.32
C ALA A 604 22.18 27.54 33.06
N LEU A 605 22.42 27.42 34.38
CA LEU A 605 21.85 26.34 35.18
C LEU A 605 20.33 26.46 35.32
N GLU A 606 19.78 27.66 35.38
CA GLU A 606 18.33 27.88 35.40
C GLU A 606 17.67 27.37 34.07
N HIS A 607 18.33 27.59 32.94
CA HIS A 607 17.86 27.06 31.66
C HIS A 607 18.09 25.55 31.51
N TYR A 608 19.20 24.99 31.95
CA TYR A 608 19.42 23.54 31.96
C TYR A 608 18.39 22.81 32.82
N ALA A 609 17.88 23.40 33.89
CA ALA A 609 16.86 22.82 34.76
C ALA A 609 15.52 22.59 34.04
N LEU A 610 15.28 23.33 32.97
CA LEU A 610 14.08 23.18 32.13
C LEU A 610 14.21 22.10 31.04
N PHE A 611 15.38 21.49 30.88
CA PHE A 611 15.65 20.40 29.97
C PHE A 611 15.50 19.05 30.71
N PRO A 612 14.95 17.98 30.06
CA PRO A 612 14.83 16.66 30.67
C PRO A 612 16.17 16.11 31.17
N HIS A 613 16.27 15.83 32.47
CA HIS A 613 17.52 15.47 33.14
C HIS A 613 18.12 14.15 32.66
N ASP A 614 17.26 13.20 32.24
CA ASP A 614 17.65 11.90 31.71
C ASP A 614 18.36 11.98 30.36
N GLN A 615 18.09 13.02 29.58
CA GLN A 615 18.69 13.26 28.25
C GLN A 615 19.81 14.29 28.29
N LEU A 616 19.90 15.08 29.36
CA LEU A 616 20.83 16.20 29.44
C LEU A 616 22.32 15.77 29.36
N ALA A 617 22.68 14.65 29.96
CA ALA A 617 24.04 14.15 29.94
C ALA A 617 24.54 13.87 28.50
N GLU A 618 23.71 13.27 27.67
CA GLU A 618 24.01 13.01 26.25
C GLU A 618 24.13 14.32 25.46
N GLN A 619 23.27 15.29 25.74
CA GLN A 619 23.28 16.59 25.05
C GLN A 619 24.52 17.42 25.41
N LEU A 620 25.02 17.32 26.64
CA LEU A 620 26.24 17.96 27.05
C LEU A 620 27.49 17.37 26.38
N GLU A 621 27.48 16.09 26.01
CA GLU A 621 28.59 15.50 25.23
C GLU A 621 28.65 16.06 23.80
N ASN A 622 27.50 16.43 23.24
CA ASN A 622 27.37 16.96 21.87
C ASN A 622 27.22 18.51 21.86
N ALA A 623 27.49 19.19 22.98
CA ALA A 623 27.27 20.62 23.09
C ALA A 623 28.18 21.43 22.12
N CYS A 624 27.65 22.52 21.59
CA CYS A 624 28.38 23.47 20.73
C CYS A 624 29.42 24.30 21.49
N ILE A 625 29.58 24.06 22.79
CA ILE A 625 30.52 24.75 23.68
C ILE A 625 31.52 23.75 24.25
N THR A 626 32.71 24.28 24.65
CA THR A 626 33.72 23.48 25.35
C THR A 626 33.38 23.39 26.83
N LEU A 627 32.85 22.25 27.26
CA LEU A 627 32.67 21.89 28.68
C LEU A 627 33.76 20.92 29.09
N SER A 628 34.39 21.15 30.25
CA SER A 628 35.25 20.11 30.82
C SER A 628 34.42 18.92 31.28
N ASP A 629 35.00 17.71 31.26
CA ASP A 629 34.30 16.52 31.74
C ASP A 629 33.80 16.68 33.18
N ARG A 630 34.51 17.45 33.97
CA ARG A 630 34.15 17.78 35.35
C ARG A 630 32.94 18.71 35.41
N ASP A 631 32.85 19.72 34.52
CA ASP A 631 31.72 20.64 34.46
C ASP A 631 30.46 19.92 34.00
N LYS A 632 30.57 19.01 33.03
CA LYS A 632 29.42 18.18 32.58
C LYS A 632 28.80 17.39 33.74
N VAL A 633 29.67 16.75 34.55
CA VAL A 633 29.22 16.00 35.74
C VAL A 633 28.58 16.96 36.75
N TYR A 634 29.21 18.11 37.00
CA TYR A 634 28.71 19.06 37.98
C TYR A 634 27.39 19.69 37.58
N VAL A 635 27.14 19.97 36.31
CA VAL A 635 25.83 20.43 35.82
C VAL A 635 24.76 19.40 36.11
N VAL A 636 25.01 18.15 35.76
CA VAL A 636 24.04 17.05 35.98
C VAL A 636 23.79 16.80 37.46
N ASP A 637 24.86 16.80 38.28
CA ASP A 637 24.75 16.57 39.72
C ASP A 637 24.07 17.74 40.43
N TYR A 638 24.41 18.99 40.07
CA TYR A 638 23.75 20.16 40.62
C TYR A 638 22.21 20.10 40.43
N LEU A 639 21.77 19.76 39.23
CA LEU A 639 20.34 19.66 38.90
C LEU A 639 19.64 18.48 39.57
N ARG A 640 20.37 17.44 39.99
CA ARG A 640 19.81 16.33 40.78
C ARG A 640 19.61 16.66 42.24
N TYR A 641 20.42 17.56 42.81
CA TYR A 641 20.43 17.88 44.22
C TYR A 641 19.83 19.27 44.55
N SER A 642 19.52 20.07 43.52
CA SER A 642 18.78 21.34 43.66
C SER A 642 17.27 21.12 43.56
#